data_04afb5909f332e6482c49ac5d1ffdde0
#
_entry.id   04afb5909f332e6482c49ac5d1ffdde0
#
_cell.length_a   1.000
_cell.length_b   1.000
_cell.length_c   1.000
_cell.angle_alpha   90.00
_cell.angle_beta   90.00
_cell.angle_gamma   90.00
#
_symmetry.space_group_name_H-M   'P 1'
#
loop_
_entity.id
_entity.type
_entity.pdbx_description
1 polymer ?
#
loop_
_entity_poly.entity_id
_entity_poly.type
_entity_poly.pdbx_seq_one_letter_code
_entity_poly.pdbx_strand_id
1 'polypeptide(L)'
;MKQGKTAVAGAAIHHVRAAILILSACAAYPAMAQDAAVKPKEADAAASETVDPAASGTVLKPITVESGGQDGATRGYQPISTTTATRSDTPLLDIPQAVNVVSQDVLKDQKAQSLDDALSNISGISQSNTLGGTQDSVIRRGFGDNRDGSILTDGLKTALPRSFNATTDRVEVLKGPASTLYGILDPGGMINVVTKKPQQVFSGEIYGTASSFGGGSTGIDFTGPIEGTDFAYRMIGEYKNVDYWRNFGKTKDWIISPSLSWYGEDTEVTLSYTHEDYSVPFDRGTIFDLNTGHAVNVDPKIRFDEPYNISKGSSDMVSVNIKHEFNEDWTLNLGYSYSYNEYSDNQARVMAYNAKTGAVTRRADATQGSEIYNHAVRADLIGDVEIGGLRNELLFGASYDYANTLRTDLIRCAQSVNFNIYNPVYGNMPACTTVSKADSDQKEVISTASAYVQDSLYLTDQWILVGGARYQYYDLTAGKGRPFVTNTDSSGGKWVPRGGIVYKLTPDVSFYANVAKTFRPQSSIASYYGNLPPEEGVSYEIGSKFEIADGLTANIALYTSDKKNVAYSEVIDGDTYVKTAGRVRARGVEVDVAGEITDELSMIASYGFTDAKVLDDPDYAGKQLVNVARHTGSLFFTYDFGELGGSGNRLKVGAGLRGAGRRAGMNNNAYFLPGYVVADAFAAYTFQMERPLTLQLNLKNIFNKTYYTSSIGTTNLGNQIGEPFSAVLTASVKF
;
A
#
# COMPACT_ATOMS: atom_id res chain seq x y z
N MET A 1 -15.61 -42.62 9.80
CA MET A 1 -15.52 -41.69 10.93
C MET A 1 -15.98 -40.32 10.48
N LYS A 2 -17.26 -40.02 10.72
CA LYS A 2 -17.88 -38.71 10.44
C LYS A 2 -18.16 -38.06 11.79
N GLN A 3 -17.35 -37.11 12.21
CA GLN A 3 -17.66 -36.11 13.25
C GLN A 3 -16.44 -35.19 13.38
N GLY A 4 -16.56 -33.94 12.99
CA GLY A 4 -15.50 -32.92 13.16
C GLY A 4 -15.60 -31.69 12.25
N LYS A 5 -16.61 -31.55 11.40
CA LYS A 5 -16.71 -30.42 10.44
C LYS A 5 -17.70 -29.33 10.83
N THR A 6 -18.33 -29.37 12.01
CA THR A 6 -19.44 -28.43 12.36
C THR A 6 -19.10 -27.40 13.45
N ALA A 7 -17.89 -27.41 14.03
CA ALA A 7 -17.58 -26.53 15.16
C ALA A 7 -16.88 -25.21 14.80
N VAL A 8 -16.21 -25.12 13.66
CA VAL A 8 -15.42 -23.92 13.30
C VAL A 8 -16.25 -22.87 12.53
N ALA A 9 -17.19 -23.32 11.71
CA ALA A 9 -18.09 -22.39 10.99
C ALA A 9 -19.09 -21.67 11.91
N GLY A 10 -19.43 -22.26 13.06
CA GLY A 10 -20.35 -21.66 14.05
C GLY A 10 -19.77 -20.49 14.84
N ALA A 11 -18.45 -20.44 15.05
CA ALA A 11 -17.83 -19.40 15.85
C ALA A 11 -17.67 -18.07 15.07
N ALA A 12 -17.34 -18.13 13.79
CA ALA A 12 -17.21 -16.93 12.95
C ALA A 12 -18.57 -16.24 12.72
N ILE A 13 -19.65 -17.01 12.53
CA ILE A 13 -21.00 -16.46 12.34
C ILE A 13 -21.55 -15.83 13.63
N HIS A 14 -21.17 -16.31 14.81
CA HIS A 14 -21.61 -15.71 16.07
C HIS A 14 -20.92 -14.37 16.38
N HIS A 15 -19.69 -14.16 15.95
CA HIS A 15 -18.99 -12.90 16.18
C HIS A 15 -19.47 -11.79 15.23
N VAL A 16 -19.80 -12.11 13.99
CA VAL A 16 -20.41 -11.15 13.04
C VAL A 16 -21.83 -10.73 13.49
N ARG A 17 -22.62 -11.65 14.07
CA ARG A 17 -23.96 -11.31 14.59
C ARG A 17 -23.93 -10.41 15.83
N ALA A 18 -22.90 -10.49 16.66
CA ALA A 18 -22.73 -9.60 17.82
C ALA A 18 -22.38 -8.16 17.41
N ALA A 19 -21.54 -7.98 16.37
CA ALA A 19 -21.20 -6.68 15.83
C ALA A 19 -22.39 -6.00 15.13
N ILE A 20 -23.23 -6.75 14.43
CA ILE A 20 -24.43 -6.24 13.76
C ILE A 20 -25.53 -5.85 14.79
N LEU A 21 -25.61 -6.50 15.94
CA LEU A 21 -26.58 -6.18 16.99
C LEU A 21 -26.26 -4.87 17.71
N ILE A 22 -24.98 -4.48 17.82
CA ILE A 22 -24.57 -3.19 18.40
C ILE A 22 -24.88 -2.03 17.44
N LEU A 23 -24.76 -2.24 16.13
CA LEU A 23 -25.10 -1.23 15.12
C LEU A 23 -26.61 -1.06 14.90
N SER A 24 -27.43 -2.12 15.15
CA SER A 24 -28.89 -2.04 15.03
C SER A 24 -29.55 -1.22 16.13
N ALA A 25 -28.89 -1.02 17.26
CA ALA A 25 -29.40 -0.22 18.39
C ALA A 25 -29.28 1.31 18.16
N CYS A 26 -28.40 1.75 17.27
CA CYS A 26 -28.20 3.18 16.94
C CYS A 26 -29.12 3.71 15.82
N ALA A 27 -29.84 2.84 15.09
CA ALA A 27 -30.65 3.22 13.93
C ALA A 27 -32.13 3.54 14.21
N ALA A 28 -32.58 3.56 15.47
CA ALA A 28 -33.99 3.70 15.82
C ALA A 28 -34.28 4.91 16.73
N TYR A 29 -33.97 6.13 16.26
CA TYR A 29 -34.63 7.35 16.76
C TYR A 29 -34.95 8.28 15.59
N PRO A 30 -36.23 8.58 15.32
CA PRO A 30 -36.59 9.61 14.35
C PRO A 30 -36.42 10.99 14.97
N ALA A 31 -35.74 11.88 14.24
CA ALA A 31 -35.62 13.29 14.56
C ALA A 31 -36.99 13.95 14.60
N MET A 32 -37.38 14.45 15.76
CA MET A 32 -38.42 15.47 15.89
C MET A 32 -37.72 16.83 16.05
N ALA A 33 -37.69 17.59 14.98
CA ALA A 33 -37.37 19.01 15.06
C ALA A 33 -38.62 19.75 15.57
N GLN A 34 -38.51 20.47 16.66
CA GLN A 34 -39.46 21.49 17.03
C GLN A 34 -38.74 22.83 17.24
N ASP A 35 -39.15 23.84 16.49
CA ASP A 35 -38.77 25.22 16.53
C ASP A 35 -38.89 25.81 17.95
N ALA A 36 -37.83 26.47 18.39
CA ALA A 36 -37.92 27.49 19.43
C ALA A 36 -37.04 28.68 19.02
N ALA A 37 -37.67 29.70 18.47
CA ALA A 37 -37.09 30.99 18.19
C ALA A 37 -36.73 31.72 19.49
N VAL A 38 -35.44 32.01 19.70
CA VAL A 38 -34.97 32.93 20.74
C VAL A 38 -34.49 34.22 20.05
N LYS A 39 -35.17 35.31 20.36
CA LYS A 39 -34.82 36.68 19.96
C LYS A 39 -33.53 37.16 20.62
N PRO A 40 -32.68 37.92 19.93
CA PRO A 40 -31.50 38.54 20.54
C PRO A 40 -31.93 39.71 21.43
N LYS A 41 -31.30 39.78 22.60
CA LYS A 41 -31.42 40.86 23.57
C LYS A 41 -30.33 41.90 23.24
N GLU A 42 -30.77 43.14 22.96
CA GLU A 42 -29.89 44.30 22.85
C GLU A 42 -29.15 44.52 24.19
N ALA A 43 -27.86 44.79 24.09
CA ALA A 43 -27.06 45.27 25.20
C ALA A 43 -26.43 46.64 24.83
N ASP A 44 -26.66 47.58 25.69
CA ASP A 44 -26.32 49.00 25.65
C ASP A 44 -24.83 49.30 25.48
N ALA A 45 -24.59 50.41 24.83
CA ALA A 45 -23.30 51.09 24.75
C ALA A 45 -22.95 51.81 26.06
N ALA A 46 -21.74 51.64 26.54
CA ALA A 46 -21.08 52.67 27.36
C ALA A 46 -19.56 52.48 27.47
N ALA A 47 -18.88 53.59 27.24
CA ALA A 47 -17.60 54.08 27.74
C ALA A 47 -16.31 53.59 27.12
N SER A 48 -15.72 54.54 26.39
CA SER A 48 -14.30 54.60 25.99
C SER A 48 -13.36 54.69 27.18
N GLU A 49 -12.37 53.79 27.26
CA GLU A 49 -11.11 54.07 27.95
C GLU A 49 -9.98 53.94 26.95
N THR A 50 -9.17 54.97 26.93
CA THR A 50 -7.92 55.09 26.14
C THR A 50 -6.87 54.21 26.76
N VAL A 51 -6.29 53.27 26.01
CA VAL A 51 -5.11 52.50 26.37
C VAL A 51 -3.98 52.80 25.42
N ASP A 52 -2.82 53.06 26.02
CA ASP A 52 -1.51 53.43 25.51
C ASP A 52 -0.97 52.42 24.46
N PRO A 53 -0.27 52.84 23.38
CA PRO A 53 0.27 51.94 22.37
C PRO A 53 1.70 51.52 22.70
N ALA A 54 1.90 50.46 23.50
CA ALA A 54 3.18 49.81 23.64
C ALA A 54 3.04 48.35 24.13
N ALA A 55 2.56 47.46 23.27
CA ALA A 55 2.84 46.03 23.33
C ALA A 55 2.70 45.48 21.90
N SER A 56 3.84 45.17 21.29
CA SER A 56 3.88 44.43 20.03
C SER A 56 3.37 43.02 20.25
N GLY A 57 2.06 42.83 20.24
CA GLY A 57 1.45 41.54 20.14
C GLY A 57 1.59 41.05 18.70
N THR A 58 2.33 40.00 18.50
CA THR A 58 2.32 39.26 17.25
C THR A 58 0.89 38.82 16.97
N VAL A 59 0.23 39.48 16.02
CA VAL A 59 -1.08 39.04 15.53
C VAL A 59 -0.77 37.72 14.78
N LEU A 60 -1.07 36.61 15.42
CA LEU A 60 -1.07 35.32 14.75
C LEU A 60 -2.04 35.41 13.56
N LYS A 61 -1.56 35.09 12.36
CA LYS A 61 -2.43 34.95 11.18
C LYS A 61 -3.59 34.00 11.54
N PRO A 62 -4.80 34.22 11.08
CA PRO A 62 -5.87 33.26 11.28
C PRO A 62 -5.39 31.91 10.76
N ILE A 63 -5.42 30.90 11.62
CA ILE A 63 -5.19 29.52 11.21
C ILE A 63 -6.38 29.17 10.33
N THR A 64 -6.19 29.27 9.02
CA THR A 64 -7.08 28.63 8.07
C THR A 64 -6.83 27.15 8.24
N VAL A 65 -7.78 26.40 8.79
CA VAL A 65 -7.73 24.93 8.82
C VAL A 65 -7.96 24.46 7.38
N GLU A 66 -6.94 24.58 6.57
CA GLU A 66 -6.89 23.87 5.29
C GLU A 66 -6.60 22.41 5.59
N SER A 67 -7.24 21.51 4.84
CA SER A 67 -7.24 20.07 4.99
C SER A 67 -5.82 19.49 5.17
N GLY A 68 -5.29 19.54 6.37
CA GLY A 68 -4.18 18.70 6.81
C GLY A 68 -4.67 17.26 6.92
N GLY A 69 -3.80 16.27 6.76
CA GLY A 69 -4.10 14.89 7.11
C GLY A 69 -4.71 14.84 8.51
N GLN A 70 -5.59 13.89 8.76
CA GLN A 70 -6.47 13.84 9.96
C GLN A 70 -5.72 13.90 11.30
N ASP A 71 -4.41 13.61 11.29
CA ASP A 71 -3.50 13.58 12.45
C ASP A 71 -2.39 14.66 12.37
N GLY A 72 -2.46 15.60 11.41
CA GLY A 72 -1.43 16.64 11.22
C GLY A 72 -0.16 16.16 10.53
N ALA A 73 -0.07 14.90 10.11
CA ALA A 73 1.13 14.35 9.47
C ALA A 73 1.41 14.94 8.07
N THR A 74 0.42 15.55 7.44
CA THR A 74 0.55 16.22 6.13
C THR A 74 -0.21 17.54 6.11
N ARG A 75 0.29 18.52 5.32
CA ARG A 75 -0.42 19.77 4.98
C ARG A 75 -0.40 19.91 3.46
N GLY A 76 -1.58 19.81 2.82
CA GLY A 76 -1.65 19.78 1.37
C GLY A 76 -0.78 18.66 0.79
N TYR A 77 0.21 19.01 -0.02
CA TYR A 77 1.18 18.05 -0.58
C TYR A 77 2.40 17.83 0.32
N GLN A 78 2.62 18.68 1.34
CA GLN A 78 3.78 18.60 2.23
C GLN A 78 3.62 17.50 3.27
N PRO A 79 4.53 16.54 3.36
CA PRO A 79 4.66 15.65 4.52
C PRO A 79 5.41 16.37 5.66
N ILE A 80 4.88 16.31 6.89
CA ILE A 80 5.43 16.96 8.08
C ILE A 80 6.08 15.94 9.00
N SER A 81 5.35 14.90 9.39
CA SER A 81 5.79 13.88 10.32
C SER A 81 5.30 12.49 9.92
N THR A 82 5.75 11.48 10.61
CA THR A 82 5.26 10.10 10.44
C THR A 82 5.51 9.27 11.69
N THR A 83 4.56 8.38 12.00
CA THR A 83 4.74 7.35 13.01
C THR A 83 5.36 6.06 12.45
N THR A 84 5.45 5.93 11.12
CA THR A 84 5.92 4.70 10.47
C THR A 84 7.41 4.43 10.68
N ALA A 85 8.24 5.47 10.82
CA ALA A 85 9.70 5.30 10.92
C ALA A 85 10.22 5.06 12.35
N THR A 86 9.48 5.52 13.36
CA THR A 86 9.93 5.54 14.77
C THR A 86 8.91 4.97 15.74
N ARG A 87 7.66 4.80 15.34
CA ARG A 87 6.48 4.43 16.15
C ARG A 87 5.90 5.59 16.98
N SER A 88 6.62 6.69 17.08
CA SER A 88 6.19 7.96 17.63
C SER A 88 5.95 8.96 16.49
N ASP A 89 5.21 10.01 16.75
CA ASP A 89 5.02 11.11 15.78
C ASP A 89 6.31 11.94 15.70
N THR A 90 7.18 11.60 14.76
CA THR A 90 8.51 12.18 14.63
C THR A 90 8.59 13.04 13.39
N PRO A 91 9.08 14.29 13.49
CA PRO A 91 9.36 15.15 12.33
C PRO A 91 10.31 14.47 11.34
N LEU A 92 10.03 14.62 10.04
CA LEU A 92 10.80 13.93 9.00
C LEU A 92 12.30 14.26 9.06
N LEU A 93 12.66 15.49 9.45
CA LEU A 93 14.07 15.94 9.59
C LEU A 93 14.85 15.21 10.68
N ASP A 94 14.18 14.64 11.68
CA ASP A 94 14.79 13.95 12.82
C ASP A 94 14.95 12.44 12.61
N ILE A 95 14.45 11.91 11.49
CA ILE A 95 14.47 10.48 11.17
C ILE A 95 15.69 10.11 10.34
N PRO A 96 16.59 9.21 10.80
CA PRO A 96 17.79 8.81 10.06
C PRO A 96 17.51 7.76 8.98
N GLN A 97 16.44 7.93 8.22
CA GLN A 97 16.03 6.99 7.15
C GLN A 97 15.14 7.71 6.13
N ALA A 98 15.20 7.30 4.87
CA ALA A 98 14.30 7.82 3.84
C ALA A 98 12.85 7.36 4.08
N VAL A 99 11.95 8.32 4.18
CA VAL A 99 10.50 8.12 4.32
C VAL A 99 9.79 9.01 3.33
N ASN A 100 8.77 8.47 2.67
CA ASN A 100 7.89 9.22 1.79
C ASN A 100 6.44 9.07 2.24
N VAL A 101 5.69 10.16 2.14
CA VAL A 101 4.25 10.20 2.40
C VAL A 101 3.55 10.76 1.18
N VAL A 102 2.58 10.03 0.65
CA VAL A 102 1.64 10.50 -0.38
C VAL A 102 0.37 10.90 0.34
N SER A 103 0.14 12.20 0.41
CA SER A 103 -1.00 12.78 1.15
C SER A 103 -2.34 12.50 0.48
N GLN A 104 -3.43 12.67 1.24
CA GLN A 104 -4.79 12.53 0.73
C GLN A 104 -5.07 13.49 -0.43
N ASP A 105 -4.52 14.71 -0.39
CA ASP A 105 -4.71 15.71 -1.45
C ASP A 105 -4.06 15.26 -2.76
N VAL A 106 -2.84 14.68 -2.73
CA VAL A 106 -2.22 14.07 -3.91
C VAL A 106 -3.09 12.93 -4.46
N LEU A 107 -3.56 12.03 -3.57
CA LEU A 107 -4.40 10.89 -3.96
C LEU A 107 -5.71 11.33 -4.62
N LYS A 108 -6.35 12.38 -4.09
CA LYS A 108 -7.59 12.96 -4.63
C LYS A 108 -7.36 13.66 -5.96
N ASP A 109 -6.38 14.56 -6.04
CA ASP A 109 -6.08 15.35 -7.23
C ASP A 109 -5.72 14.45 -8.43
N GLN A 110 -4.87 13.44 -8.21
CA GLN A 110 -4.48 12.50 -9.25
C GLN A 110 -5.50 11.38 -9.46
N LYS A 111 -6.58 11.33 -8.66
CA LYS A 111 -7.58 10.25 -8.68
C LYS A 111 -6.91 8.88 -8.68
N ALA A 112 -6.08 8.63 -7.67
CA ALA A 112 -5.46 7.31 -7.49
C ALA A 112 -6.54 6.25 -7.29
N GLN A 113 -6.48 5.15 -8.04
CA GLN A 113 -7.45 4.06 -8.02
C GLN A 113 -6.86 2.73 -7.53
N SER A 114 -5.55 2.70 -7.32
CA SER A 114 -4.79 1.54 -6.86
C SER A 114 -3.57 1.97 -6.07
N LEU A 115 -2.98 1.03 -5.35
CA LEU A 115 -1.71 1.25 -4.67
C LEU A 115 -0.59 1.63 -5.65
N ASP A 116 -0.57 1.03 -6.84
CA ASP A 116 0.40 1.36 -7.90
C ASP A 116 0.29 2.84 -8.34
N ASP A 117 -0.93 3.37 -8.43
CA ASP A 117 -1.15 4.79 -8.76
C ASP A 117 -0.55 5.70 -7.66
N ALA A 118 -0.84 5.42 -6.40
CA ALA A 118 -0.30 6.18 -5.27
C ALA A 118 1.23 6.16 -5.24
N LEU A 119 1.81 4.97 -5.41
CA LEU A 119 3.25 4.74 -5.36
C LEU A 119 4.01 5.26 -6.58
N SER A 120 3.34 5.62 -7.67
CA SER A 120 3.96 6.20 -8.86
C SER A 120 4.65 7.55 -8.58
N ASN A 121 4.29 8.20 -7.46
CA ASN A 121 4.87 9.46 -6.98
C ASN A 121 6.16 9.29 -6.17
N ILE A 122 6.61 8.05 -5.92
CA ILE A 122 7.72 7.75 -5.00
C ILE A 122 8.91 7.16 -5.75
N SER A 123 10.12 7.63 -5.43
CA SER A 123 11.36 7.12 -6.02
C SER A 123 11.69 5.71 -5.53
N GLY A 124 12.47 4.96 -6.34
CA GLY A 124 12.93 3.61 -5.98
C GLY A 124 11.85 2.52 -5.99
N ILE A 125 10.65 2.85 -6.46
CA ILE A 125 9.54 1.90 -6.62
C ILE A 125 9.48 1.41 -8.06
N SER A 126 9.23 0.12 -8.23
CA SER A 126 8.93 -0.51 -9.51
C SER A 126 7.67 -1.38 -9.38
N GLN A 127 6.83 -1.33 -10.40
CA GLN A 127 5.64 -2.18 -10.45
C GLN A 127 6.04 -3.63 -10.68
N SER A 128 5.39 -4.55 -9.98
CA SER A 128 5.41 -5.98 -10.26
C SER A 128 4.09 -6.42 -10.90
N ASN A 129 3.96 -7.69 -11.27
CA ASN A 129 2.77 -8.15 -11.98
C ASN A 129 1.61 -8.40 -11.01
N THR A 130 0.58 -7.57 -11.12
CA THR A 130 -0.65 -7.64 -10.30
C THR A 130 -1.69 -8.62 -10.84
N LEU A 131 -1.40 -9.31 -11.95
CA LEU A 131 -2.32 -10.22 -12.66
C LEU A 131 -3.67 -9.56 -13.03
N GLY A 132 -3.61 -8.30 -13.47
CA GLY A 132 -4.80 -7.52 -13.83
C GLY A 132 -5.48 -6.82 -12.66
N GLY A 133 -4.77 -6.63 -11.54
CA GLY A 133 -5.31 -5.97 -10.34
C GLY A 133 -5.93 -6.94 -9.33
N THR A 134 -5.62 -8.23 -9.42
CA THR A 134 -6.12 -9.22 -8.43
C THR A 134 -5.43 -9.11 -7.07
N GLN A 135 -4.27 -8.47 -7.03
CA GLN A 135 -3.46 -8.31 -5.82
C GLN A 135 -2.48 -7.16 -5.95
N ASP A 136 -2.08 -6.57 -4.83
CA ASP A 136 -0.96 -5.64 -4.78
C ASP A 136 0.36 -6.39 -4.96
N SER A 137 1.27 -5.80 -5.73
CA SER A 137 2.60 -6.37 -5.97
C SER A 137 3.60 -5.28 -6.34
N VAL A 138 4.55 -5.00 -5.44
CA VAL A 138 5.44 -3.83 -5.52
C VAL A 138 6.88 -4.23 -5.18
N ILE A 139 7.82 -3.75 -5.99
CA ILE A 139 9.26 -3.87 -5.76
C ILE A 139 9.79 -2.54 -5.22
N ARG A 140 10.49 -2.57 -4.11
CA ARG A 140 11.09 -1.43 -3.42
C ARG A 140 12.61 -1.56 -3.44
N ARG A 141 13.31 -0.59 -3.99
CA ARG A 141 14.78 -0.64 -4.11
C ARG A 141 15.32 -1.96 -4.67
N GLY A 142 14.58 -2.60 -5.59
CA GLY A 142 14.94 -3.89 -6.18
C GLY A 142 14.56 -5.12 -5.37
N PHE A 143 13.96 -4.99 -4.19
CA PHE A 143 13.53 -6.08 -3.34
C PHE A 143 12.01 -6.10 -3.13
N GLY A 144 11.53 -7.24 -2.68
CA GLY A 144 10.12 -7.51 -2.52
C GLY A 144 9.52 -8.17 -3.75
N ASP A 145 8.46 -8.88 -3.52
CA ASP A 145 7.66 -9.54 -4.52
C ASP A 145 6.18 -9.49 -4.10
N ASN A 146 5.41 -10.29 -4.73
CA ASN A 146 4.04 -10.51 -4.37
C ASN A 146 3.95 -11.27 -3.03
N ARG A 147 3.21 -10.71 -2.07
CA ARG A 147 2.92 -11.34 -0.76
C ARG A 147 4.15 -11.51 0.15
N ASP A 148 5.07 -10.58 0.12
CA ASP A 148 6.24 -10.59 1.02
C ASP A 148 5.93 -10.05 2.43
N GLY A 149 4.66 -9.66 2.71
CA GLY A 149 4.23 -9.13 3.99
C GLY A 149 4.69 -7.70 4.29
N SER A 150 5.13 -6.98 3.27
CA SER A 150 5.65 -5.61 3.39
C SER A 150 4.62 -4.51 3.12
N ILE A 151 3.38 -4.87 2.80
CA ILE A 151 2.26 -3.94 2.70
C ILE A 151 1.41 -4.10 3.95
N LEU A 152 1.34 -3.06 4.75
CA LEU A 152 0.66 -3.01 6.04
C LEU A 152 -0.52 -2.05 5.98
N THR A 153 -1.49 -2.25 6.86
CA THR A 153 -2.57 -1.29 7.10
C THR A 153 -2.47 -0.82 8.55
N ASP A 154 -2.39 0.49 8.78
CA ASP A 154 -2.18 1.13 10.09
C ASP A 154 -1.01 0.53 10.88
N GLY A 155 0.06 0.16 10.16
CA GLY A 155 1.27 -0.42 10.72
C GLY A 155 1.15 -1.87 11.20
N LEU A 156 0.06 -2.57 10.87
CA LEU A 156 -0.20 -3.98 11.18
C LEU A 156 -0.25 -4.82 9.89
N LYS A 157 0.21 -6.06 9.96
CA LYS A 157 0.14 -7.00 8.83
C LYS A 157 -1.30 -7.43 8.58
N THR A 158 -1.67 -7.58 7.31
CA THR A 158 -3.00 -7.98 6.89
C THR A 158 -2.98 -9.06 5.81
N ALA A 159 -4.10 -9.75 5.64
CA ALA A 159 -4.34 -10.75 4.59
C ALA A 159 -5.01 -10.16 3.33
N LEU A 160 -5.10 -8.84 3.24
CA LEU A 160 -5.82 -8.16 2.15
C LEU A 160 -5.10 -8.36 0.80
N PRO A 161 -5.79 -8.75 -0.26
CA PRO A 161 -5.19 -8.87 -1.60
C PRO A 161 -4.88 -7.49 -2.19
N ARG A 162 -5.69 -6.48 -1.85
CA ARG A 162 -5.56 -5.08 -2.24
C ARG A 162 -5.75 -4.24 -0.98
N SER A 163 -4.76 -3.41 -0.68
CA SER A 163 -4.74 -2.61 0.54
C SER A 163 -5.24 -1.18 0.33
N PHE A 164 -5.23 -0.69 -0.93
CA PHE A 164 -5.66 0.65 -1.29
C PHE A 164 -7.13 0.67 -1.74
N ASN A 165 -7.98 1.42 -1.01
CA ASN A 165 -9.41 1.53 -1.29
C ASN A 165 -9.99 2.86 -0.74
N ALA A 166 -11.31 3.01 -0.70
CA ALA A 166 -12.01 4.23 -0.24
C ALA A 166 -11.70 4.61 1.22
N THR A 167 -11.20 3.68 2.05
CA THR A 167 -10.82 3.97 3.45
C THR A 167 -9.44 4.60 3.58
N THR A 168 -8.63 4.63 2.51
CA THR A 168 -7.26 5.14 2.55
C THR A 168 -7.25 6.65 2.77
N ASP A 169 -6.51 7.10 3.79
CA ASP A 169 -6.18 8.49 4.05
C ASP A 169 -4.91 8.89 3.30
N ARG A 170 -3.82 8.16 3.53
CA ARG A 170 -2.51 8.38 2.91
C ARG A 170 -1.74 7.09 2.76
N VAL A 171 -0.65 7.15 1.99
CA VAL A 171 0.28 6.03 1.83
C VAL A 171 1.66 6.46 2.25
N GLU A 172 2.25 5.74 3.20
CA GLU A 172 3.60 6.00 3.71
C GLU A 172 4.54 4.88 3.27
N VAL A 173 5.77 5.24 2.86
CA VAL A 173 6.78 4.27 2.44
C VAL A 173 8.04 4.49 3.25
N LEU A 174 8.37 3.52 4.09
CA LEU A 174 9.64 3.47 4.79
C LEU A 174 10.63 2.69 3.93
N LYS A 175 11.62 3.36 3.36
CA LYS A 175 12.59 2.80 2.44
C LYS A 175 13.78 2.18 3.17
N GLY A 176 14.30 1.06 2.65
CA GLY A 176 15.36 0.30 3.31
C GLY A 176 14.86 -0.56 4.48
N PRO A 177 15.77 -1.26 5.22
CA PRO A 177 15.38 -2.21 6.24
C PRO A 177 14.50 -1.61 7.34
N ALA A 178 13.34 -2.22 7.56
CA ALA A 178 12.39 -1.83 8.58
C ALA A 178 12.14 -2.95 9.62
N SER A 179 12.92 -4.03 9.56
CA SER A 179 12.66 -5.25 10.36
C SER A 179 12.80 -5.04 11.85
N THR A 180 13.57 -4.07 12.33
CA THR A 180 13.66 -3.76 13.76
C THR A 180 12.32 -3.33 14.33
N LEU A 181 11.50 -2.60 13.59
CA LEU A 181 10.17 -2.14 14.03
C LEU A 181 9.02 -3.07 13.55
N TYR A 182 9.16 -3.70 12.38
CA TYR A 182 8.06 -4.39 11.70
C TYR A 182 8.28 -5.90 11.51
N GLY A 183 9.41 -6.44 11.97
CA GLY A 183 9.71 -7.87 11.95
C GLY A 183 10.18 -8.38 10.59
N ILE A 184 9.63 -9.49 10.15
CA ILE A 184 10.06 -10.19 8.94
C ILE A 184 9.77 -9.36 7.70
N LEU A 185 10.82 -8.85 7.02
CA LEU A 185 10.75 -8.04 5.81
C LEU A 185 12.01 -8.22 4.93
N ASP A 186 11.88 -7.93 3.64
CA ASP A 186 12.99 -7.76 2.71
C ASP A 186 13.72 -6.41 2.89
N PRO A 187 14.97 -6.27 2.39
CA PRO A 187 15.76 -5.03 2.55
C PRO A 187 15.18 -3.78 1.87
N GLY A 188 14.18 -3.92 1.01
CA GLY A 188 13.58 -2.81 0.29
C GLY A 188 12.73 -1.85 1.13
N GLY A 189 12.31 -2.28 2.31
CA GLY A 189 11.44 -1.51 3.18
C GLY A 189 9.97 -1.96 3.16
N MET A 190 9.06 -1.10 3.60
CA MET A 190 7.65 -1.42 3.73
C MET A 190 6.76 -0.25 3.29
N ILE A 191 5.52 -0.58 3.00
CA ILE A 191 4.44 0.35 2.66
C ILE A 191 3.40 0.27 3.77
N ASN A 192 2.97 1.41 4.28
CA ASN A 192 1.90 1.54 5.24
C ASN A 192 0.73 2.30 4.61
N VAL A 193 -0.39 1.64 4.43
CA VAL A 193 -1.65 2.28 4.04
C VAL A 193 -2.34 2.72 5.32
N VAL A 194 -2.42 4.03 5.51
CA VAL A 194 -3.06 4.62 6.69
C VAL A 194 -4.53 4.86 6.37
N THR A 195 -5.41 4.41 7.28
CA THR A 195 -6.85 4.52 7.10
C THR A 195 -7.42 5.78 7.74
N LYS A 196 -8.52 6.27 7.17
CA LYS A 196 -9.29 7.38 7.69
C LYS A 196 -9.93 7.02 9.04
N LYS A 197 -9.80 7.89 10.04
CA LYS A 197 -10.36 7.70 11.39
C LYS A 197 -11.59 8.60 11.63
N PRO A 198 -12.46 8.27 12.60
CA PRO A 198 -13.50 9.16 13.08
C PRO A 198 -12.95 10.52 13.52
N GLN A 199 -13.70 11.59 13.27
CA GLN A 199 -13.33 12.97 13.63
C GLN A 199 -14.38 13.59 14.55
N GLN A 200 -13.94 14.49 15.45
CA GLN A 200 -14.84 15.22 16.36
C GLN A 200 -15.51 16.45 15.69
N VAL A 201 -15.23 16.68 14.41
CA VAL A 201 -15.88 17.70 13.59
C VAL A 201 -16.68 17.01 12.50
N PHE A 202 -17.95 17.40 12.33
CA PHE A 202 -18.77 16.83 11.27
C PHE A 202 -18.18 17.17 9.89
N SER A 203 -18.03 16.16 9.06
CA SER A 203 -17.66 16.28 7.66
C SER A 203 -18.31 15.15 6.87
N GLY A 204 -18.78 15.46 5.68
CA GLY A 204 -19.40 14.50 4.80
C GLY A 204 -19.07 14.74 3.34
N GLU A 205 -18.95 13.65 2.57
CA GLU A 205 -18.80 13.69 1.13
C GLU A 205 -19.66 12.59 0.48
N ILE A 206 -20.39 12.97 -0.56
CA ILE A 206 -21.06 12.03 -1.48
C ILE A 206 -20.46 12.27 -2.85
N TYR A 207 -20.05 11.21 -3.53
CA TYR A 207 -19.46 11.33 -4.85
C TYR A 207 -19.95 10.25 -5.83
N GLY A 208 -19.85 10.59 -7.11
CA GLY A 208 -20.06 9.67 -8.21
C GLY A 208 -19.02 9.86 -9.30
N THR A 209 -18.61 8.77 -9.96
CA THR A 209 -17.63 8.83 -11.05
C THR A 209 -18.17 8.16 -12.31
N ALA A 210 -17.70 8.63 -13.48
CA ALA A 210 -17.93 8.01 -14.77
C ALA A 210 -16.61 7.77 -15.48
N SER A 211 -16.38 6.54 -15.98
CA SER A 211 -15.17 6.14 -16.69
C SER A 211 -15.36 6.14 -18.20
N SER A 212 -14.34 6.58 -18.94
CA SER A 212 -14.32 6.49 -20.41
C SER A 212 -14.32 5.04 -20.93
N PHE A 213 -13.99 4.07 -20.09
CA PHE A 213 -14.09 2.65 -20.46
C PHE A 213 -15.53 2.13 -20.33
N GLY A 214 -16.41 2.84 -19.64
CA GLY A 214 -17.78 2.45 -19.31
C GLY A 214 -17.94 2.17 -17.82
N GLY A 215 -19.14 2.50 -17.29
CA GLY A 215 -19.46 2.37 -15.86
C GLY A 215 -18.84 3.47 -14.99
N GLY A 216 -18.74 3.22 -13.70
CA GLY A 216 -18.25 4.19 -12.73
C GLY A 216 -18.31 3.66 -11.30
N SER A 217 -18.18 4.58 -10.32
CA SER A 217 -18.37 4.30 -8.90
C SER A 217 -19.25 5.36 -8.25
N THR A 218 -19.82 5.02 -7.10
CA THR A 218 -20.49 5.97 -6.21
C THR A 218 -20.10 5.65 -4.79
N GLY A 219 -19.93 6.69 -3.97
CA GLY A 219 -19.51 6.48 -2.58
C GLY A 219 -19.97 7.58 -1.65
N ILE A 220 -19.86 7.27 -0.37
CA ILE A 220 -20.15 8.16 0.75
C ILE A 220 -19.02 8.07 1.76
N ASP A 221 -18.74 9.17 2.43
CA ASP A 221 -17.80 9.27 3.55
C ASP A 221 -18.32 10.30 4.52
N PHE A 222 -18.82 9.87 5.68
CA PHE A 222 -19.37 10.74 6.71
C PHE A 222 -18.67 10.48 8.04
N THR A 223 -18.28 11.53 8.72
CA THR A 223 -17.69 11.48 10.07
C THR A 223 -18.23 12.60 10.93
N GLY A 224 -18.23 12.43 12.24
CA GLY A 224 -18.60 13.46 13.19
C GLY A 224 -18.74 12.95 14.62
N PRO A 225 -18.92 13.88 15.57
CA PRO A 225 -19.17 13.54 16.95
C PRO A 225 -20.57 12.95 17.15
N ILE A 226 -20.74 12.14 18.19
CA ILE A 226 -22.04 11.75 18.71
C ILE A 226 -22.37 12.74 19.82
N GLU A 227 -23.35 13.62 19.59
CA GLU A 227 -23.68 14.73 20.49
C GLU A 227 -23.89 14.29 21.96
N GLY A 228 -23.28 15.02 22.89
CA GLY A 228 -23.38 14.77 24.33
C GLY A 228 -22.56 13.57 24.81
N THR A 229 -21.65 13.06 23.99
CA THR A 229 -20.73 11.95 24.34
C THR A 229 -19.31 12.25 23.88
N ASP A 230 -18.35 11.45 24.36
CA ASP A 230 -16.95 11.48 23.91
C ASP A 230 -16.69 10.57 22.69
N PHE A 231 -17.74 10.17 21.98
CA PHE A 231 -17.63 9.33 20.81
C PHE A 231 -17.69 10.13 19.50
N ALA A 232 -16.89 9.68 18.53
CA ALA A 232 -17.04 10.08 17.14
C ALA A 232 -17.18 8.84 16.25
N TYR A 233 -17.91 8.99 15.17
CA TYR A 233 -18.14 7.92 14.19
C TYR A 233 -17.57 8.28 12.81
N ARG A 234 -17.28 7.27 12.01
CA ARG A 234 -17.11 7.41 10.56
C ARG A 234 -17.78 6.25 9.84
N MET A 235 -18.40 6.55 8.71
CA MET A 235 -19.04 5.59 7.83
C MET A 235 -18.60 5.84 6.41
N ILE A 236 -17.89 4.86 5.83
CA ILE A 236 -17.46 4.89 4.44
C ILE A 236 -18.17 3.77 3.69
N GLY A 237 -18.66 4.08 2.50
CA GLY A 237 -19.24 3.10 1.58
C GLY A 237 -18.90 3.45 0.14
N GLU A 238 -18.52 2.48 -0.68
CA GLU A 238 -18.33 2.65 -2.12
C GLU A 238 -18.87 1.44 -2.88
N TYR A 239 -19.50 1.69 -4.00
CA TYR A 239 -19.82 0.70 -5.02
C TYR A 239 -19.17 1.08 -6.34
N LYS A 240 -18.40 0.16 -6.93
CA LYS A 240 -17.70 0.32 -8.21
C LYS A 240 -18.14 -0.74 -9.20
N ASN A 241 -18.41 -0.33 -10.44
CA ASN A 241 -18.71 -1.23 -11.56
C ASN A 241 -18.19 -0.57 -12.84
N VAL A 242 -16.97 -0.91 -13.24
CA VAL A 242 -16.24 -0.29 -14.35
C VAL A 242 -15.84 -1.36 -15.36
N ASP A 243 -16.03 -1.10 -16.64
CA ASP A 243 -15.56 -1.98 -17.70
C ASP A 243 -14.04 -2.02 -17.74
N TYR A 244 -13.49 -3.21 -17.96
CA TYR A 244 -12.05 -3.38 -18.13
C TYR A 244 -11.63 -2.80 -19.48
N TRP A 245 -10.50 -2.12 -19.54
CA TRP A 245 -10.04 -1.44 -20.75
C TRP A 245 -9.71 -2.38 -21.93
N ARG A 246 -9.44 -3.67 -21.68
CA ARG A 246 -9.27 -4.68 -22.71
C ARG A 246 -10.62 -5.22 -23.15
N ASN A 247 -10.62 -6.05 -24.19
CA ASN A 247 -11.80 -6.45 -24.95
C ASN A 247 -12.95 -7.13 -24.16
N PHE A 248 -12.70 -7.58 -22.93
CA PHE A 248 -13.74 -8.06 -22.02
C PHE A 248 -13.27 -8.03 -20.53
N GLY A 249 -14.23 -8.09 -19.66
CA GLY A 249 -14.07 -8.06 -18.21
C GLY A 249 -14.69 -6.82 -17.58
N LYS A 250 -14.95 -6.90 -16.29
CA LYS A 250 -15.45 -5.79 -15.44
C LYS A 250 -14.80 -5.87 -14.07
N THR A 251 -14.43 -4.72 -13.52
CA THR A 251 -14.12 -4.59 -12.10
C THR A 251 -15.40 -4.24 -11.38
N LYS A 252 -15.83 -5.12 -10.48
CA LYS A 252 -16.94 -4.87 -9.54
C LYS A 252 -16.38 -4.96 -8.14
N ASP A 253 -16.75 -3.99 -7.34
CA ASP A 253 -16.25 -3.86 -5.99
C ASP A 253 -17.29 -3.14 -5.14
N TRP A 254 -17.56 -3.60 -3.93
CA TRP A 254 -18.29 -2.81 -2.97
C TRP A 254 -17.63 -2.92 -1.59
N ILE A 255 -17.55 -1.81 -0.90
CA ILE A 255 -16.92 -1.70 0.39
C ILE A 255 -17.85 -0.99 1.36
N ILE A 256 -17.86 -1.45 2.60
CA ILE A 256 -18.48 -0.76 3.72
C ILE A 256 -17.52 -0.76 4.90
N SER A 257 -17.32 0.42 5.49
CA SER A 257 -16.36 0.56 6.58
C SER A 257 -16.90 1.52 7.66
N PRO A 258 -17.64 1.00 8.66
CA PRO A 258 -17.95 1.73 9.87
C PRO A 258 -16.76 1.74 10.83
N SER A 259 -16.56 2.86 11.51
CA SER A 259 -15.61 2.98 12.62
C SER A 259 -16.15 3.88 13.72
N LEU A 260 -15.69 3.65 14.93
CA LEU A 260 -16.08 4.37 16.14
C LEU A 260 -14.84 4.67 16.97
N SER A 261 -14.65 5.92 17.35
CA SER A 261 -13.62 6.32 18.29
C SER A 261 -14.24 6.86 19.59
N TRP A 262 -13.66 6.50 20.71
CA TRP A 262 -13.92 7.11 22.02
C TRP A 262 -12.69 7.93 22.42
N TYR A 263 -12.90 9.18 22.77
CA TYR A 263 -11.89 10.15 23.18
C TYR A 263 -12.08 10.49 24.64
N GLY A 264 -11.46 9.70 25.54
CA GLY A 264 -11.40 10.00 26.96
C GLY A 264 -10.31 11.05 27.26
N GLU A 265 -10.13 11.40 28.53
CA GLU A 265 -9.17 12.42 28.98
C GLU A 265 -7.72 12.05 28.61
N ASP A 266 -7.31 10.80 28.91
CA ASP A 266 -5.95 10.29 28.66
C ASP A 266 -5.96 9.05 27.73
N THR A 267 -7.10 8.69 27.14
CA THR A 267 -7.24 7.44 26.38
C THR A 267 -8.08 7.65 25.14
N GLU A 268 -7.54 7.24 24.00
CA GLU A 268 -8.27 7.11 22.74
C GLU A 268 -8.43 5.64 22.39
N VAL A 269 -9.64 5.23 22.02
CA VAL A 269 -9.93 3.86 21.54
C VAL A 269 -10.64 3.95 20.20
N THR A 270 -10.06 3.39 19.16
CA THR A 270 -10.69 3.31 17.83
C THR A 270 -10.97 1.85 17.46
N LEU A 271 -12.22 1.55 17.15
CA LEU A 271 -12.68 0.29 16.58
C LEU A 271 -13.08 0.53 15.13
N SER A 272 -12.55 -0.27 14.20
CA SER A 272 -12.90 -0.22 12.78
C SER A 272 -13.25 -1.61 12.26
N TYR A 273 -14.24 -1.66 11.38
CA TYR A 273 -14.57 -2.85 10.58
C TYR A 273 -14.62 -2.46 9.13
N THR A 274 -14.06 -3.27 8.26
CA THR A 274 -14.13 -3.10 6.81
C THR A 274 -14.51 -4.41 6.17
N HIS A 275 -15.53 -4.38 5.32
CA HIS A 275 -15.92 -5.49 4.46
C HIS A 275 -15.83 -5.06 3.00
N GLU A 276 -15.27 -5.92 2.16
CA GLU A 276 -15.13 -5.71 0.71
C GLU A 276 -15.52 -7.00 -0.02
N ASP A 277 -16.47 -6.91 -0.97
CA ASP A 277 -16.73 -7.95 -1.98
C ASP A 277 -16.17 -7.48 -3.33
N TYR A 278 -15.44 -8.33 -4.01
CA TYR A 278 -14.81 -7.98 -5.26
C TYR A 278 -14.92 -9.04 -6.35
N SER A 279 -14.89 -8.57 -7.59
CA SER A 279 -14.73 -9.39 -8.79
C SER A 279 -13.93 -8.60 -9.81
N VAL A 280 -12.73 -9.08 -10.14
CA VAL A 280 -11.80 -8.39 -11.03
C VAL A 280 -11.34 -9.31 -12.15
N PRO A 281 -11.00 -8.78 -13.34
CA PRO A 281 -10.41 -9.57 -14.41
C PRO A 281 -9.10 -10.21 -13.96
N PHE A 282 -8.91 -11.50 -14.25
CA PHE A 282 -7.63 -12.16 -14.07
C PHE A 282 -6.88 -12.09 -15.40
N ASP A 283 -6.01 -11.11 -15.56
CA ASP A 283 -5.29 -10.85 -16.81
C ASP A 283 -3.78 -10.97 -16.62
N ARG A 284 -3.16 -11.90 -17.33
CA ARG A 284 -1.69 -12.08 -17.31
C ARG A 284 -0.96 -11.14 -18.26
N GLY A 285 -1.68 -10.37 -19.10
CA GLY A 285 -1.13 -9.44 -20.07
C GLY A 285 -0.82 -10.06 -21.43
N THR A 286 0.32 -9.75 -22.00
CA THR A 286 0.72 -10.12 -23.38
C THR A 286 1.97 -11.00 -23.42
N ILE A 287 2.30 -11.50 -24.60
CA ILE A 287 3.47 -12.34 -24.91
C ILE A 287 4.58 -11.44 -25.46
N PHE A 288 5.82 -11.68 -25.02
CA PHE A 288 7.02 -11.18 -25.69
C PHE A 288 7.65 -12.31 -26.51
N ASP A 289 7.87 -12.08 -27.79
CA ASP A 289 8.55 -13.04 -28.65
C ASP A 289 10.05 -13.03 -28.35
N LEU A 290 10.59 -14.16 -27.89
CA LEU A 290 12.00 -14.28 -27.56
C LEU A 290 12.94 -14.16 -28.76
N ASN A 291 12.45 -14.37 -30.00
CA ASN A 291 13.26 -14.21 -31.21
C ASN A 291 13.50 -12.73 -31.55
N THR A 292 12.54 -11.87 -31.23
CA THR A 292 12.59 -10.44 -31.54
C THR A 292 12.89 -9.58 -30.33
N GLY A 293 12.62 -10.09 -29.12
CA GLY A 293 12.69 -9.33 -27.86
C GLY A 293 11.57 -8.30 -27.71
N HIS A 294 10.53 -8.36 -28.54
CA HIS A 294 9.40 -7.43 -28.54
C HIS A 294 8.08 -8.12 -28.21
N ALA A 295 7.10 -7.34 -27.77
CA ALA A 295 5.73 -7.83 -27.66
C ALA A 295 5.19 -8.27 -29.03
N VAL A 296 4.33 -9.30 -29.02
CA VAL A 296 3.63 -9.73 -30.24
C VAL A 296 2.82 -8.57 -30.82
N ASN A 297 2.82 -8.46 -32.14
CA ASN A 297 2.19 -7.35 -32.86
C ASN A 297 0.69 -7.61 -33.06
N VAL A 298 -0.09 -7.33 -32.00
CA VAL A 298 -1.55 -7.38 -32.01
C VAL A 298 -2.09 -6.17 -31.26
N ASP A 299 -3.38 -5.84 -31.46
CA ASP A 299 -4.02 -4.77 -30.70
C ASP A 299 -3.87 -5.06 -29.18
N PRO A 300 -3.36 -4.12 -28.38
CA PRO A 300 -3.20 -4.26 -26.93
C PRO A 300 -4.51 -4.63 -26.18
N LYS A 301 -5.66 -4.36 -26.78
CA LYS A 301 -6.97 -4.74 -26.21
C LYS A 301 -7.24 -6.24 -26.29
N ILE A 302 -6.58 -6.97 -27.21
CA ILE A 302 -6.81 -8.41 -27.38
C ILE A 302 -6.23 -9.18 -26.19
N ARG A 303 -7.07 -9.91 -25.47
CA ARG A 303 -6.69 -10.86 -24.43
C ARG A 303 -6.44 -12.23 -25.06
N PHE A 304 -5.54 -13.03 -24.47
CA PHE A 304 -5.22 -14.39 -24.95
C PHE A 304 -5.87 -15.48 -24.07
N ASP A 305 -6.74 -15.08 -23.19
CA ASP A 305 -7.49 -15.89 -22.24
C ASP A 305 -8.99 -15.96 -22.63
N GLU A 306 -9.87 -16.26 -21.70
CA GLU A 306 -11.30 -16.39 -21.92
C GLU A 306 -12.08 -15.41 -21.03
N PRO A 307 -13.34 -15.07 -21.38
CA PRO A 307 -14.17 -14.17 -20.57
C PRO A 307 -14.39 -14.62 -19.12
N TYR A 308 -14.24 -15.90 -18.82
CA TYR A 308 -14.32 -16.42 -17.44
C TYR A 308 -13.05 -16.23 -16.60
N ASN A 309 -12.00 -15.63 -17.15
CA ASN A 309 -10.80 -15.28 -16.40
C ASN A 309 -11.10 -14.15 -15.40
N ILE A 310 -11.56 -14.55 -14.24
CA ILE A 310 -12.01 -13.67 -13.16
C ILE A 310 -11.43 -14.17 -11.84
N SER A 311 -10.99 -13.25 -10.99
CA SER A 311 -10.78 -13.47 -9.56
C SER A 311 -11.89 -12.78 -8.80
N LYS A 312 -12.55 -13.51 -7.90
CA LYS A 312 -13.64 -12.99 -7.07
C LYS A 312 -13.49 -13.48 -5.64
N GLY A 313 -13.89 -12.67 -4.70
CA GLY A 313 -13.81 -13.01 -3.29
C GLY A 313 -14.38 -11.94 -2.40
N SER A 314 -14.20 -12.13 -1.10
CA SER A 314 -14.53 -11.16 -0.08
C SER A 314 -13.38 -11.01 0.92
N SER A 315 -13.29 -9.84 1.53
CA SER A 315 -12.33 -9.55 2.60
C SER A 315 -13.05 -8.92 3.77
N ASP A 316 -12.67 -9.34 4.98
CA ASP A 316 -13.11 -8.75 6.24
C ASP A 316 -11.89 -8.30 7.05
N MET A 317 -11.95 -7.11 7.61
CA MET A 317 -10.92 -6.61 8.53
C MET A 317 -11.57 -5.97 9.75
N VAL A 318 -11.14 -6.40 10.93
CA VAL A 318 -11.46 -5.75 12.21
C VAL A 318 -10.17 -5.22 12.78
N SER A 319 -10.14 -3.97 13.21
CA SER A 319 -9.00 -3.40 13.92
C SER A 319 -9.43 -2.68 15.19
N VAL A 320 -8.58 -2.77 16.21
CA VAL A 320 -8.70 -2.03 17.47
C VAL A 320 -7.38 -1.34 17.71
N ASN A 321 -7.43 -0.02 17.90
CA ASN A 321 -6.28 0.78 18.26
C ASN A 321 -6.59 1.50 19.57
N ILE A 322 -5.68 1.44 20.54
CA ILE A 322 -5.78 2.11 21.82
C ILE A 322 -4.52 2.93 22.01
N LYS A 323 -4.67 4.21 22.28
CA LYS A 323 -3.63 5.10 22.75
C LYS A 323 -3.97 5.51 24.16
N HIS A 324 -3.03 5.36 25.10
CA HIS A 324 -3.19 5.77 26.49
C HIS A 324 -1.97 6.54 26.96
N GLU A 325 -2.17 7.75 27.43
CA GLU A 325 -1.16 8.63 27.99
C GLU A 325 -1.17 8.48 29.51
N PHE A 326 -0.14 7.80 30.07
CA PHE A 326 -0.01 7.63 31.51
C PHE A 326 0.31 8.95 32.22
N ASN A 327 1.05 9.79 31.52
CA ASN A 327 1.45 11.14 31.88
C ASN A 327 2.07 11.85 30.66
N GLU A 328 2.62 13.05 30.84
CA GLU A 328 3.25 13.84 29.77
C GLU A 328 4.42 13.14 29.10
N ASP A 329 5.11 12.21 29.80
CA ASP A 329 6.32 11.53 29.33
C ASP A 329 6.03 10.15 28.71
N TRP A 330 4.96 9.46 29.07
CA TRP A 330 4.75 8.05 28.72
C TRP A 330 3.42 7.78 28.04
N THR A 331 3.50 7.21 26.85
CA THR A 331 2.34 6.80 26.04
C THR A 331 2.40 5.31 25.70
N LEU A 332 1.29 4.60 25.84
CA LEU A 332 1.10 3.22 25.41
C LEU A 332 0.22 3.18 24.16
N ASN A 333 0.72 2.59 23.09
CA ASN A 333 -0.06 2.27 21.89
C ASN A 333 -0.27 0.76 21.78
N LEU A 334 -1.54 0.33 21.75
CA LEU A 334 -1.91 -1.05 21.51
C LEU A 334 -2.65 -1.13 20.17
N GLY A 335 -2.25 -2.09 19.33
CA GLY A 335 -2.90 -2.37 18.07
C GLY A 335 -3.24 -3.85 17.93
N TYR A 336 -4.47 -4.14 17.51
CA TYR A 336 -4.90 -5.47 17.08
C TYR A 336 -5.56 -5.38 15.72
N SER A 337 -5.25 -6.33 14.84
CA SER A 337 -5.93 -6.51 13.56
C SER A 337 -6.22 -7.99 13.34
N TYR A 338 -7.45 -8.29 12.98
CA TYR A 338 -7.85 -9.54 12.33
C TYR A 338 -8.24 -9.22 10.89
N SER A 339 -7.67 -9.94 9.94
CA SER A 339 -8.08 -9.85 8.54
C SER A 339 -8.28 -11.24 7.95
N TYR A 340 -9.34 -11.37 7.16
CA TYR A 340 -9.73 -12.58 6.44
C TYR A 340 -9.97 -12.23 4.98
N ASN A 341 -9.52 -13.11 4.08
CA ASN A 341 -9.82 -13.03 2.66
C ASN A 341 -10.12 -14.42 2.12
N GLU A 342 -11.27 -14.57 1.49
CA GLU A 342 -11.58 -15.75 0.69
C GLU A 342 -11.66 -15.38 -0.78
N TYR A 343 -11.17 -16.27 -1.65
CA TYR A 343 -11.29 -16.05 -3.08
C TYR A 343 -11.30 -17.33 -3.91
N SER A 344 -11.82 -17.17 -5.12
CA SER A 344 -11.72 -18.16 -6.19
C SER A 344 -11.31 -17.47 -7.48
N ASP A 345 -10.51 -18.14 -8.30
CA ASP A 345 -10.12 -17.66 -9.62
C ASP A 345 -10.30 -18.73 -10.70
N ASN A 346 -10.50 -18.28 -11.94
CA ASN A 346 -10.52 -19.11 -13.13
C ASN A 346 -9.59 -18.49 -14.19
N GLN A 347 -8.88 -19.34 -14.94
CA GLN A 347 -7.92 -18.90 -15.94
C GLN A 347 -7.90 -19.87 -17.15
N ALA A 348 -7.97 -19.31 -18.37
CA ALA A 348 -7.38 -19.93 -19.56
C ALA A 348 -5.94 -19.43 -19.67
N ARG A 349 -5.01 -20.19 -19.06
CA ARG A 349 -3.61 -19.79 -18.95
C ARG A 349 -2.82 -20.10 -20.21
N VAL A 350 -2.10 -19.14 -20.76
CA VAL A 350 -1.13 -19.36 -21.83
C VAL A 350 0.06 -20.17 -21.30
N MET A 351 0.36 -21.29 -21.97
CA MET A 351 1.43 -22.23 -21.63
C MET A 351 2.57 -22.23 -22.63
N ALA A 352 2.29 -21.99 -23.92
CA ALA A 352 3.29 -21.87 -24.97
C ALA A 352 2.77 -21.00 -26.12
N TYR A 353 3.70 -20.46 -26.90
CA TYR A 353 3.44 -19.64 -28.08
C TYR A 353 4.34 -20.07 -29.24
N ASN A 354 3.74 -20.21 -30.41
CA ASN A 354 4.45 -20.49 -31.63
C ASN A 354 4.60 -19.21 -32.50
N ALA A 355 5.78 -18.63 -32.49
CA ALA A 355 6.06 -17.37 -33.16
C ALA A 355 5.85 -17.41 -34.69
N LYS A 356 5.92 -18.59 -35.34
CA LYS A 356 5.74 -18.72 -36.80
C LYS A 356 4.28 -18.70 -37.24
N THR A 357 3.40 -19.24 -36.40
CA THR A 357 1.98 -19.42 -36.73
C THR A 357 1.03 -18.52 -35.93
N GLY A 358 1.48 -17.93 -34.84
CA GLY A 358 0.63 -17.22 -33.88
C GLY A 358 -0.22 -18.14 -33.03
N ALA A 359 -0.03 -19.46 -33.11
CA ALA A 359 -0.78 -20.42 -32.29
C ALA A 359 -0.33 -20.40 -30.85
N VAL A 360 -1.30 -20.50 -29.94
CA VAL A 360 -1.10 -20.49 -28.48
C VAL A 360 -1.63 -21.79 -27.89
N THR A 361 -0.78 -22.45 -27.10
CA THR A 361 -1.21 -23.55 -26.22
C THR A 361 -1.72 -22.95 -24.92
N ARG A 362 -2.94 -23.34 -24.51
CA ARG A 362 -3.56 -22.88 -23.26
C ARG A 362 -3.92 -24.06 -22.37
N ARG A 363 -4.08 -23.78 -21.08
CA ARG A 363 -4.61 -24.72 -20.10
C ARG A 363 -5.66 -24.00 -19.23
N ALA A 364 -6.80 -24.63 -19.02
CA ALA A 364 -7.76 -24.15 -18.07
C ALA A 364 -7.31 -24.52 -16.65
N ASP A 365 -7.04 -23.51 -15.85
CA ASP A 365 -6.64 -23.59 -14.44
C ASP A 365 -7.70 -22.88 -13.58
N ALA A 366 -7.83 -23.26 -12.31
CA ALA A 366 -8.61 -22.53 -11.34
C ALA A 366 -8.07 -22.76 -9.92
N THR A 367 -8.42 -21.83 -9.02
CA THR A 367 -8.32 -21.99 -7.58
C THR A 367 -9.72 -21.85 -7.00
N GLN A 368 -10.14 -22.79 -6.13
CA GLN A 368 -11.42 -22.73 -5.43
C GLN A 368 -11.20 -22.93 -3.94
N GLY A 369 -11.96 -22.19 -3.11
CA GLY A 369 -11.85 -22.28 -1.66
C GLY A 369 -10.49 -21.84 -1.12
N SER A 370 -9.94 -20.75 -1.64
CA SER A 370 -8.77 -20.14 -1.02
C SER A 370 -9.19 -19.29 0.16
N GLU A 371 -8.54 -19.51 1.29
CA GLU A 371 -8.75 -18.78 2.54
C GLU A 371 -7.40 -18.28 3.07
N ILE A 372 -7.33 -17.00 3.37
CA ILE A 372 -6.15 -16.39 3.98
C ILE A 372 -6.64 -15.60 5.19
N TYR A 373 -6.02 -15.81 6.35
CA TYR A 373 -6.31 -14.97 7.51
C TYR A 373 -5.05 -14.62 8.29
N ASN A 374 -5.09 -13.48 8.92
CA ASN A 374 -4.00 -12.96 9.72
C ASN A 374 -4.55 -12.38 11.04
N HIS A 375 -3.83 -12.64 12.13
CA HIS A 375 -3.95 -11.94 13.40
C HIS A 375 -2.65 -11.20 13.65
N ALA A 376 -2.72 -9.90 13.90
CA ALA A 376 -1.56 -9.09 14.26
C ALA A 376 -1.87 -8.35 15.58
N VAL A 377 -0.94 -8.44 16.52
CA VAL A 377 -1.00 -7.74 17.81
C VAL A 377 0.28 -6.97 18.00
N ARG A 378 0.19 -5.75 18.49
CA ARG A 378 1.33 -4.90 18.81
C ARG A 378 1.06 -4.10 20.08
N ALA A 379 2.09 -3.97 20.92
CA ALA A 379 2.14 -3.09 22.05
C ALA A 379 3.43 -2.28 22.00
N ASP A 380 3.31 -0.95 22.02
CA ASP A 380 4.42 0.00 22.02
C ASP A 380 4.30 0.94 23.21
N LEU A 381 5.25 0.90 24.13
CA LEU A 381 5.42 1.87 25.20
C LEU A 381 6.48 2.88 24.79
N ILE A 382 6.08 4.12 24.66
CA ILE A 382 6.91 5.23 24.22
C ILE A 382 7.13 6.17 25.41
N GLY A 383 8.39 6.53 25.64
CA GLY A 383 8.77 7.48 26.70
C GLY A 383 9.60 8.62 26.12
N ASP A 384 9.21 9.86 26.35
CA ASP A 384 10.02 11.06 26.09
C ASP A 384 10.53 11.57 27.44
N VAL A 385 11.77 11.16 27.78
CA VAL A 385 12.31 11.32 29.14
C VAL A 385 13.71 11.93 29.11
N GLU A 386 14.04 12.63 30.17
CA GLU A 386 15.40 13.16 30.38
C GLU A 386 16.22 12.18 31.22
N ILE A 387 17.32 11.64 30.66
CA ILE A 387 18.27 10.76 31.36
C ILE A 387 19.65 11.39 31.36
N GLY A 388 20.17 11.72 32.56
CA GLY A 388 21.49 12.31 32.69
C GLY A 388 21.64 13.71 32.05
N GLY A 389 20.56 14.46 31.92
CA GLY A 389 20.50 15.77 31.30
C GLY A 389 20.41 15.73 29.76
N LEU A 390 20.08 14.57 29.20
CA LEU A 390 19.87 14.39 27.76
C LEU A 390 18.44 13.88 27.53
N ARG A 391 17.74 14.42 26.51
CA ARG A 391 16.43 13.95 26.07
C ARG A 391 16.59 12.61 25.37
N ASN A 392 15.77 11.65 25.75
CA ASN A 392 15.69 10.31 25.16
C ASN A 392 14.24 10.03 24.77
N GLU A 393 14.03 9.64 23.53
CA GLU A 393 12.75 9.07 23.08
C GLU A 393 12.90 7.56 23.01
N LEU A 394 12.40 6.91 24.07
CA LEU A 394 12.50 5.47 24.29
C LEU A 394 11.28 4.76 23.70
N LEU A 395 11.53 3.63 23.04
CA LEU A 395 10.48 2.71 22.58
C LEU A 395 10.77 1.32 23.13
N PHE A 396 9.80 0.76 23.86
CA PHE A 396 9.75 -0.65 24.23
C PHE A 396 8.55 -1.28 23.56
N GLY A 397 8.77 -2.33 22.76
CA GLY A 397 7.70 -2.92 22.01
C GLY A 397 7.69 -4.43 22.03
N ALA A 398 6.48 -4.99 21.85
CA ALA A 398 6.26 -6.42 21.62
C ALA A 398 5.23 -6.60 20.51
N SER A 399 5.39 -7.67 19.71
CA SER A 399 4.39 -8.01 18.70
C SER A 399 4.24 -9.53 18.53
N TYR A 400 3.05 -9.92 18.11
CA TYR A 400 2.71 -11.28 17.69
C TYR A 400 1.93 -11.22 16.37
N ASP A 401 2.36 -12.03 15.38
CA ASP A 401 1.65 -12.21 14.14
C ASP A 401 1.40 -13.70 13.89
N TYR A 402 0.20 -14.03 13.42
CA TYR A 402 -0.16 -15.36 12.94
C TYR A 402 -0.83 -15.24 11.58
N ALA A 403 -0.28 -15.87 10.56
CA ALA A 403 -0.86 -15.92 9.23
C ALA A 403 -1.04 -17.37 8.76
N ASN A 404 -2.18 -17.63 8.15
CA ASN A 404 -2.51 -18.92 7.54
C ASN A 404 -3.05 -18.68 6.14
N THR A 405 -2.41 -19.29 5.15
CA THR A 405 -2.86 -19.33 3.76
C THR A 405 -3.23 -20.75 3.41
N LEU A 406 -4.46 -20.97 2.94
CA LEU A 406 -4.93 -22.26 2.45
C LEU A 406 -5.57 -22.10 1.07
N ARG A 407 -5.12 -22.86 0.08
CA ARG A 407 -5.77 -23.01 -1.22
C ARG A 407 -6.24 -24.46 -1.35
N THR A 408 -7.55 -24.67 -1.17
CA THR A 408 -8.13 -26.01 -1.04
C THR A 408 -8.09 -26.76 -2.35
N ASP A 409 -8.78 -26.30 -3.37
CA ASP A 409 -8.88 -26.98 -4.66
C ASP A 409 -8.13 -26.24 -5.76
N LEU A 410 -7.05 -26.85 -6.24
CA LEU A 410 -6.38 -26.39 -7.45
C LEU A 410 -6.81 -27.26 -8.62
N ILE A 411 -7.43 -26.61 -9.59
CA ILE A 411 -7.98 -27.24 -10.79
C ILE A 411 -6.98 -27.10 -11.92
N ARG A 412 -6.69 -28.24 -12.58
CA ARG A 412 -5.73 -28.34 -13.69
C ARG A 412 -6.26 -29.29 -14.74
N CYS A 413 -6.55 -28.77 -15.95
CA CYS A 413 -6.93 -29.59 -17.09
C CYS A 413 -5.78 -29.85 -18.06
N ALA A 414 -6.03 -30.62 -19.08
CA ALA A 414 -5.06 -30.86 -20.16
C ALA A 414 -4.79 -29.55 -20.94
N GLN A 415 -3.60 -29.45 -21.50
CA GLN A 415 -3.25 -28.38 -22.43
C GLN A 415 -3.84 -28.63 -23.81
N SER A 416 -4.23 -27.56 -24.49
CA SER A 416 -4.69 -27.62 -25.87
C SER A 416 -4.20 -26.44 -26.71
N VAL A 417 -3.95 -26.68 -28.02
CA VAL A 417 -3.66 -25.64 -28.99
C VAL A 417 -4.98 -25.21 -29.61
N ASN A 418 -5.63 -24.22 -29.07
CA ASN A 418 -7.01 -23.85 -29.45
C ASN A 418 -7.20 -22.34 -29.65
N PHE A 419 -6.12 -21.60 -29.77
CA PHE A 419 -6.18 -20.15 -29.92
C PHE A 419 -5.08 -19.63 -30.85
N ASN A 420 -5.40 -18.61 -31.64
CA ASN A 420 -4.43 -17.89 -32.45
C ASN A 420 -4.52 -16.40 -32.20
N ILE A 421 -3.38 -15.76 -31.90
CA ILE A 421 -3.33 -14.34 -31.52
C ILE A 421 -3.73 -13.39 -32.64
N TYR A 422 -3.55 -13.81 -33.92
CA TYR A 422 -3.91 -13.02 -35.09
C TYR A 422 -5.35 -13.22 -35.56
N ASN A 423 -6.00 -14.28 -35.10
CA ASN A 423 -7.41 -14.55 -35.37
C ASN A 423 -8.06 -15.11 -34.06
N PRO A 424 -8.25 -14.27 -33.04
CA PRO A 424 -8.73 -14.72 -31.74
C PRO A 424 -10.19 -15.18 -31.81
N VAL A 425 -10.44 -16.41 -31.38
CA VAL A 425 -11.78 -16.97 -31.21
C VAL A 425 -11.94 -17.40 -29.76
N TYR A 426 -12.89 -16.79 -29.08
CA TYR A 426 -13.18 -17.05 -27.66
C TYR A 426 -14.31 -18.09 -27.51
N GLY A 427 -14.41 -18.70 -26.32
CA GLY A 427 -15.42 -19.73 -26.01
C GLY A 427 -15.01 -21.16 -26.38
N ASN A 428 -13.85 -21.36 -27.01
CA ASN A 428 -13.35 -22.67 -27.42
C ASN A 428 -12.60 -23.43 -26.28
N MET A 429 -12.45 -22.80 -25.11
CA MET A 429 -11.87 -23.41 -23.94
C MET A 429 -12.83 -23.26 -22.76
N PRO A 430 -13.63 -24.28 -22.43
CA PRO A 430 -14.52 -24.23 -21.28
C PRO A 430 -13.71 -24.19 -19.97
N ALA A 431 -14.31 -23.66 -18.92
CA ALA A 431 -13.75 -23.72 -17.58
C ALA A 431 -13.55 -25.18 -17.15
N CYS A 432 -12.48 -25.41 -16.41
CA CYS A 432 -12.07 -26.74 -15.97
C CYS A 432 -12.66 -27.07 -14.59
N THR A 433 -12.91 -28.36 -14.32
CA THR A 433 -13.39 -28.85 -13.03
C THR A 433 -12.51 -29.96 -12.43
N THR A 434 -11.43 -30.35 -13.12
CA THR A 434 -10.54 -31.43 -12.66
C THR A 434 -9.64 -30.98 -11.53
N VAL A 435 -9.90 -31.46 -10.33
CA VAL A 435 -9.09 -31.16 -9.14
C VAL A 435 -7.75 -31.93 -9.20
N SER A 436 -6.65 -31.21 -9.14
CA SER A 436 -5.29 -31.77 -9.03
C SER A 436 -5.00 -32.17 -7.59
N LYS A 437 -5.02 -33.45 -7.26
CA LYS A 437 -4.68 -33.93 -5.92
C LYS A 437 -3.26 -33.54 -5.51
N ALA A 438 -2.30 -33.53 -6.44
CA ALA A 438 -0.91 -33.19 -6.16
C ALA A 438 -0.67 -31.71 -5.91
N ASP A 439 -1.52 -30.84 -6.48
CA ASP A 439 -1.37 -29.38 -6.33
C ASP A 439 -2.32 -28.77 -5.31
N SER A 440 -3.37 -29.48 -4.91
CA SER A 440 -4.38 -29.00 -3.95
C SER A 440 -3.87 -28.95 -2.51
N ASP A 441 -4.68 -28.36 -1.62
CA ASP A 441 -4.37 -28.18 -0.20
C ASP A 441 -3.01 -27.47 0.02
N GLN A 442 -2.73 -26.47 -0.83
CA GLN A 442 -1.55 -25.62 -0.63
C GLN A 442 -1.74 -24.83 0.65
N LYS A 443 -0.88 -25.12 1.63
CA LYS A 443 -0.97 -24.51 2.96
C LYS A 443 0.37 -23.92 3.36
N GLU A 444 0.33 -22.71 3.91
CA GLU A 444 1.44 -22.07 4.58
C GLU A 444 0.94 -21.44 5.88
N VAL A 445 1.60 -21.76 6.98
CA VAL A 445 1.30 -21.18 8.30
C VAL A 445 2.58 -20.61 8.85
N ILE A 446 2.53 -19.37 9.27
CA ILE A 446 3.63 -18.70 9.97
C ILE A 446 3.11 -18.04 11.24
N SER A 447 3.77 -18.30 12.36
CA SER A 447 3.59 -17.55 13.60
C SER A 447 4.89 -16.85 13.98
N THR A 448 4.79 -15.66 14.53
CA THR A 448 5.95 -14.89 14.97
C THR A 448 5.68 -14.20 16.29
N ALA A 449 6.70 -14.18 17.15
CA ALA A 449 6.67 -13.43 18.41
C ALA A 449 7.95 -12.62 18.56
N SER A 450 7.86 -11.42 19.13
CA SER A 450 9.02 -10.55 19.26
C SER A 450 8.94 -9.57 20.38
N ALA A 451 10.12 -9.11 20.81
CA ALA A 451 10.31 -7.93 21.63
C ALA A 451 11.39 -7.05 21.01
N TYR A 452 11.25 -5.74 21.15
CA TYR A 452 12.18 -4.77 20.59
C TYR A 452 12.32 -3.53 21.49
N VAL A 453 13.45 -2.88 21.33
CA VAL A 453 13.77 -1.63 22.01
C VAL A 453 14.44 -0.69 21.02
N GLN A 454 14.18 0.59 21.15
CA GLN A 454 14.84 1.66 20.43
C GLN A 454 14.98 2.87 21.34
N ASP A 455 16.05 3.60 21.14
CA ASP A 455 16.29 4.90 21.74
C ASP A 455 16.67 5.90 20.66
N SER A 456 16.06 7.07 20.67
CA SER A 456 16.47 8.27 19.94
C SER A 456 17.02 9.26 20.95
N LEU A 457 18.35 9.26 21.10
CA LEU A 457 19.09 10.08 22.06
C LEU A 457 19.45 11.42 21.43
N TYR A 458 18.90 12.50 21.96
CA TYR A 458 19.21 13.88 21.59
C TYR A 458 20.44 14.37 22.36
N LEU A 459 21.64 14.23 21.76
CA LEU A 459 22.90 14.66 22.38
C LEU A 459 22.98 16.18 22.49
N THR A 460 22.47 16.88 21.50
CA THR A 460 22.34 18.35 21.42
C THR A 460 21.14 18.65 20.50
N ASP A 461 20.75 19.90 20.35
CA ASP A 461 19.74 20.33 19.37
C ASP A 461 20.10 19.95 17.93
N GLN A 462 21.39 19.68 17.65
CA GLN A 462 21.88 19.33 16.31
C GLN A 462 22.13 17.84 16.09
N TRP A 463 22.41 17.07 17.14
CA TRP A 463 22.82 15.68 17.02
C TRP A 463 21.84 14.72 17.67
N ILE A 464 21.31 13.81 16.87
CA ILE A 464 20.42 12.73 17.32
C ILE A 464 21.08 11.39 16.99
N LEU A 465 21.19 10.51 17.95
CA LEU A 465 21.64 9.13 17.77
C LEU A 465 20.43 8.20 17.91
N VAL A 466 20.22 7.33 16.94
CA VAL A 466 19.15 6.33 16.98
C VAL A 466 19.77 4.95 17.04
N GLY A 467 19.41 4.17 18.07
CA GLY A 467 19.87 2.80 18.24
C GLY A 467 18.71 1.89 18.62
N GLY A 468 18.64 0.70 18.05
CA GLY A 468 17.59 -0.25 18.39
C GLY A 468 17.89 -1.68 17.98
N ALA A 469 17.22 -2.61 18.61
CA ALA A 469 17.30 -4.03 18.28
C ALA A 469 15.97 -4.73 18.54
N ARG A 470 15.68 -5.72 17.73
CA ARG A 470 14.54 -6.63 17.87
C ARG A 470 15.03 -8.06 17.96
N TYR A 471 14.49 -8.83 18.88
CA TYR A 471 14.54 -10.28 18.83
C TYR A 471 13.23 -10.81 18.25
N GLN A 472 13.32 -11.53 17.16
CA GLN A 472 12.17 -12.11 16.46
C GLN A 472 12.30 -13.61 16.44
N TYR A 473 11.31 -14.31 17.00
CA TYR A 473 11.11 -15.76 16.85
C TYR A 473 10.08 -16.01 15.75
N TYR A 474 10.24 -17.10 14.99
CA TYR A 474 9.28 -17.55 13.98
C TYR A 474 9.14 -19.07 14.00
N ASP A 475 7.97 -19.55 13.60
CA ASP A 475 7.63 -20.94 13.32
C ASP A 475 6.85 -20.96 12.00
N LEU A 476 7.34 -21.74 11.01
CA LEU A 476 6.86 -21.69 9.63
C LEU A 476 6.74 -23.11 9.08
N THR A 477 5.53 -23.48 8.66
CA THR A 477 5.26 -24.71 7.95
C THR A 477 4.58 -24.45 6.62
N ALA A 478 5.00 -25.15 5.54
CA ALA A 478 4.36 -25.07 4.24
C ALA A 478 4.39 -26.41 3.51
N GLY A 479 3.36 -26.66 2.70
CA GLY A 479 3.26 -27.87 1.91
C GLY A 479 2.00 -27.93 1.07
N LYS A 480 1.78 -29.07 0.41
CA LYS A 480 0.62 -29.30 -0.46
C LYS A 480 0.31 -30.78 -0.66
N GLY A 481 -0.80 -31.07 -1.31
CA GLY A 481 -1.12 -32.37 -1.86
C GLY A 481 -2.12 -33.18 -1.03
N ARG A 482 -2.69 -34.19 -1.68
CA ARG A 482 -3.61 -35.17 -1.09
C ARG A 482 -3.11 -36.60 -1.36
N PRO A 483 -2.33 -37.22 -0.42
CA PRO A 483 -2.07 -36.78 0.96
C PRO A 483 -1.16 -35.54 1.03
N PHE A 484 -1.28 -34.77 2.12
CA PHE A 484 -0.46 -33.57 2.36
C PHE A 484 1.00 -33.93 2.58
N VAL A 485 1.89 -33.19 1.92
CA VAL A 485 3.35 -33.30 2.06
C VAL A 485 3.91 -31.98 2.55
N THR A 486 4.58 -32.01 3.69
CA THR A 486 5.30 -30.85 4.23
C THR A 486 6.60 -30.63 3.46
N ASN A 487 6.74 -29.48 2.83
CA ASN A 487 7.92 -29.08 2.07
C ASN A 487 8.82 -28.08 2.82
N THR A 488 8.25 -27.35 3.75
CA THR A 488 8.96 -26.44 4.66
C THR A 488 8.51 -26.73 6.10
N ASP A 489 9.48 -26.86 7.01
CA ASP A 489 9.28 -26.95 8.44
C ASP A 489 10.49 -26.29 9.09
N SER A 490 10.33 -25.02 9.47
CA SER A 490 11.45 -24.15 9.87
C SER A 490 11.04 -23.25 11.04
N SER A 491 11.86 -23.26 12.08
CA SER A 491 11.68 -22.36 13.21
C SER A 491 13.01 -21.79 13.68
N GLY A 492 12.97 -20.65 14.35
CA GLY A 492 14.19 -20.05 14.89
C GLY A 492 14.02 -18.63 15.35
N GLY A 493 15.08 -18.08 15.94
CA GLY A 493 15.14 -16.70 16.40
C GLY A 493 16.29 -15.92 15.78
N LYS A 494 16.06 -14.62 15.55
CA LYS A 494 17.07 -13.71 15.00
C LYS A 494 17.06 -12.38 15.72
N TRP A 495 18.27 -11.84 15.94
CA TRP A 495 18.46 -10.44 16.33
C TRP A 495 18.56 -9.55 15.11
N VAL A 496 17.80 -8.46 15.13
CA VAL A 496 17.69 -7.50 14.03
C VAL A 496 18.02 -6.10 14.56
N PRO A 497 19.32 -5.72 14.58
CA PRO A 497 19.75 -4.40 15.02
C PRO A 497 19.58 -3.36 13.93
N ARG A 498 19.42 -2.08 14.37
CA ARG A 498 19.59 -0.86 13.55
C ARG A 498 20.34 0.20 14.34
N GLY A 499 21.00 1.09 13.60
CA GLY A 499 21.62 2.27 14.16
C GLY A 499 21.66 3.41 13.16
N GLY A 500 21.52 4.62 13.62
CA GLY A 500 21.51 5.80 12.78
C GLY A 500 21.98 7.05 13.55
N ILE A 501 22.32 8.06 12.79
CA ILE A 501 22.72 9.38 13.28
C ILE A 501 22.10 10.45 12.40
N VAL A 502 21.61 11.51 13.02
CA VAL A 502 21.15 12.72 12.34
C VAL A 502 21.99 13.89 12.82
N TYR A 503 22.37 14.73 11.87
CA TYR A 503 23.01 16.02 12.14
C TYR A 503 22.17 17.13 11.52
N LYS A 504 21.56 17.96 12.34
CA LYS A 504 20.79 19.14 11.94
C LYS A 504 21.74 20.30 11.75
N LEU A 505 22.06 20.65 10.49
CA LEU A 505 22.90 21.81 10.17
C LEU A 505 22.18 23.11 10.53
N THR A 506 20.89 23.16 10.22
CA THR A 506 19.93 24.21 10.58
C THR A 506 18.61 23.55 11.00
N PRO A 507 17.62 24.26 11.54
CA PRO A 507 16.29 23.69 11.79
C PRO A 507 15.67 23.06 10.54
N ASP A 508 16.01 23.55 9.33
CA ASP A 508 15.40 23.16 8.05
C ASP A 508 16.27 22.20 7.23
N VAL A 509 17.47 21.85 7.68
CA VAL A 509 18.43 21.01 6.94
C VAL A 509 19.04 19.97 7.85
N SER A 510 18.84 18.71 7.54
CA SER A 510 19.50 17.60 8.23
C SER A 510 20.23 16.66 7.28
N PHE A 511 21.32 16.10 7.79
CA PHE A 511 22.08 15.00 7.18
C PHE A 511 21.93 13.77 8.05
N TYR A 512 21.88 12.60 7.46
CA TYR A 512 21.78 11.38 8.22
C TYR A 512 22.62 10.24 7.63
N ALA A 513 22.91 9.28 8.47
CA ALA A 513 23.44 7.98 8.07
C ALA A 513 22.79 6.88 8.89
N ASN A 514 22.56 5.72 8.28
CA ASN A 514 22.07 4.56 9.01
C ASN A 514 22.65 3.25 8.50
N VAL A 515 22.59 2.25 9.37
CA VAL A 515 22.80 0.85 9.06
C VAL A 515 21.70 0.04 9.73
N ALA A 516 21.07 -0.86 8.97
CA ALA A 516 20.05 -1.73 9.51
C ALA A 516 20.10 -3.13 8.89
N LYS A 517 19.71 -4.13 9.68
CA LYS A 517 19.59 -5.52 9.23
C LYS A 517 18.12 -5.90 9.01
N THR A 518 17.94 -6.94 8.23
CA THR A 518 16.65 -7.58 8.00
C THR A 518 16.85 -9.07 7.84
N PHE A 519 15.80 -9.85 8.04
CA PHE A 519 15.80 -11.26 7.70
C PHE A 519 14.41 -11.70 7.27
N ARG A 520 14.38 -12.80 6.48
CA ARG A 520 13.14 -13.41 6.02
C ARG A 520 13.30 -14.94 6.00
N PRO A 521 12.48 -15.74 6.72
CA PRO A 521 12.44 -17.17 6.59
C PRO A 521 12.10 -17.57 5.15
N GLN A 522 12.69 -18.63 4.67
CA GLN A 522 12.45 -19.16 3.35
C GLN A 522 11.35 -20.21 3.39
N SER A 523 10.39 -20.11 2.48
CA SER A 523 9.26 -21.02 2.35
C SER A 523 9.09 -21.50 0.93
N SER A 524 8.71 -22.76 0.77
CA SER A 524 8.23 -23.32 -0.47
C SER A 524 7.08 -24.29 -0.22
N ILE A 525 5.96 -24.04 -0.87
CA ILE A 525 4.82 -24.94 -0.92
C ILE A 525 5.10 -26.09 -1.91
N ALA A 526 5.84 -25.80 -2.99
CA ALA A 526 6.00 -26.71 -4.13
C ALA A 526 7.20 -27.63 -4.07
N SER A 527 8.30 -27.16 -3.51
CA SER A 527 9.59 -27.84 -3.48
C SER A 527 10.04 -28.07 -2.04
N TYR A 528 10.74 -29.16 -1.77
CA TYR A 528 11.25 -29.45 -0.45
C TYR A 528 12.36 -28.45 -0.06
N TYR A 529 12.09 -27.61 0.93
CA TYR A 529 13.03 -26.66 1.52
C TYR A 529 13.52 -27.14 2.91
N GLY A 530 12.74 -27.98 3.58
CA GLY A 530 13.07 -28.43 4.94
C GLY A 530 13.18 -27.25 5.91
N ASN A 531 14.33 -27.18 6.58
CA ASN A 531 14.69 -26.09 7.49
C ASN A 531 15.88 -25.30 6.93
N LEU A 532 15.67 -24.52 5.87
CA LEU A 532 16.72 -23.66 5.31
C LEU A 532 16.99 -22.46 6.22
N PRO A 533 18.26 -21.97 6.28
CA PRO A 533 18.56 -20.73 6.98
C PRO A 533 17.78 -19.57 6.34
N PRO A 534 17.31 -18.60 7.15
CA PRO A 534 16.63 -17.43 6.60
C PRO A 534 17.54 -16.61 5.68
N GLU A 535 16.95 -15.97 4.68
CA GLU A 535 17.58 -14.87 3.97
C GLU A 535 17.94 -13.76 4.97
N GLU A 536 19.09 -13.14 4.81
CA GLU A 536 19.54 -12.04 5.66
C GLU A 536 19.94 -10.85 4.79
N GLY A 537 19.48 -9.67 5.19
CA GLY A 537 19.81 -8.42 4.53
C GLY A 537 20.56 -7.47 5.44
N VAL A 538 21.43 -6.65 4.82
CA VAL A 538 22.05 -5.48 5.45
C VAL A 538 21.98 -4.31 4.47
N SER A 539 21.63 -3.14 4.97
CA SER A 539 21.61 -1.92 4.19
C SER A 539 22.39 -0.81 4.91
N TYR A 540 23.08 -0.03 4.11
CA TYR A 540 23.72 1.22 4.52
C TYR A 540 23.09 2.34 3.71
N GLU A 541 22.77 3.45 4.35
CA GLU A 541 22.17 4.61 3.73
C GLU A 541 22.79 5.88 4.31
N ILE A 542 23.04 6.85 3.44
CA ILE A 542 23.34 8.23 3.82
C ILE A 542 22.42 9.17 3.04
N GLY A 543 22.01 10.25 3.64
CA GLY A 543 21.11 11.18 2.97
C GLY A 543 21.07 12.55 3.61
N SER A 544 20.23 13.38 3.02
CA SER A 544 19.93 14.73 3.49
C SER A 544 18.45 15.03 3.30
N LYS A 545 17.90 15.79 4.23
CA LYS A 545 16.51 16.26 4.20
C LYS A 545 16.48 17.76 4.34
N PHE A 546 15.55 18.36 3.64
CA PHE A 546 15.42 19.81 3.53
C PHE A 546 13.97 20.22 3.69
N GLU A 547 13.72 21.27 4.41
CA GLU A 547 12.54 22.08 4.32
C GLU A 547 12.93 23.35 3.53
N ILE A 548 12.48 23.41 2.23
CA ILE A 548 12.93 24.42 1.27
C ILE A 548 11.95 25.58 1.26
N ALA A 549 11.68 26.31 2.19
CA ALA A 549 10.59 27.24 2.36
C ALA A 549 9.42 26.64 3.17
N ASP A 550 8.55 27.51 3.65
CA ASP A 550 7.40 27.13 4.47
C ASP A 550 6.39 26.32 3.65
N GLY A 551 6.63 25.01 3.47
CA GLY A 551 5.68 24.15 2.77
C GLY A 551 6.26 23.17 1.75
N LEU A 552 7.56 23.22 1.43
CA LEU A 552 8.21 22.33 0.48
C LEU A 552 9.30 21.51 1.14
N THR A 553 9.18 20.19 1.12
CA THR A 553 10.18 19.26 1.65
C THR A 553 10.92 18.51 0.55
N ALA A 554 12.19 18.22 0.74
CA ALA A 554 12.99 17.37 -0.14
C ALA A 554 13.82 16.36 0.66
N ASN A 555 13.99 15.17 0.08
CA ASN A 555 14.84 14.11 0.60
C ASN A 555 15.76 13.57 -0.50
N ILE A 556 17.06 13.43 -0.18
CA ILE A 556 18.03 12.79 -1.06
C ILE A 556 18.67 11.63 -0.30
N ALA A 557 18.67 10.44 -0.88
CA ALA A 557 19.26 9.25 -0.29
C ALA A 557 20.21 8.53 -1.25
N LEU A 558 21.32 8.04 -0.70
CA LEU A 558 22.27 7.14 -1.34
C LEU A 558 22.29 5.85 -0.53
N TYR A 559 22.05 4.72 -1.18
CA TYR A 559 21.94 3.45 -0.47
C TYR A 559 22.68 2.30 -1.15
N THR A 560 23.03 1.30 -0.35
CA THR A 560 23.43 -0.03 -0.81
C THR A 560 22.85 -1.08 0.12
N SER A 561 22.21 -2.10 -0.45
CA SER A 561 21.56 -3.20 0.27
C SER A 561 22.02 -4.53 -0.30
N ASP A 562 22.52 -5.40 0.54
CA ASP A 562 22.88 -6.78 0.22
C ASP A 562 21.91 -7.76 0.86
N LYS A 563 21.47 -8.77 0.11
CA LYS A 563 20.71 -9.91 0.60
C LYS A 563 21.47 -11.20 0.27
N LYS A 564 21.69 -12.05 1.28
CA LYS A 564 22.40 -13.33 1.20
C LYS A 564 21.50 -14.49 1.63
N ASN A 565 21.98 -15.72 1.44
CA ASN A 565 21.26 -16.97 1.69
C ASN A 565 20.03 -17.12 0.80
N VAL A 566 20.01 -16.50 -0.38
CA VAL A 566 18.89 -16.65 -1.32
C VAL A 566 18.88 -18.09 -1.86
N ALA A 567 17.72 -18.76 -1.76
CA ALA A 567 17.58 -20.12 -2.25
C ALA A 567 17.60 -20.19 -3.78
N TYR A 568 18.29 -21.16 -4.32
CA TYR A 568 18.26 -21.54 -5.72
C TYR A 568 18.22 -23.06 -5.87
N SER A 569 17.73 -23.53 -7.01
CA SER A 569 17.67 -24.97 -7.32
C SER A 569 18.83 -25.37 -8.22
N GLU A 570 19.50 -26.48 -7.88
CA GLU A 570 20.55 -27.09 -8.68
C GLU A 570 20.18 -28.54 -9.00
N VAL A 571 20.36 -28.98 -10.24
CA VAL A 571 20.13 -30.36 -10.64
C VAL A 571 21.45 -31.08 -10.65
N ILE A 572 21.58 -32.13 -9.80
CA ILE A 572 22.76 -33.00 -9.70
C ILE A 572 22.30 -34.44 -9.95
N ASP A 573 22.86 -35.08 -10.94
CA ASP A 573 22.54 -36.48 -11.31
C ASP A 573 21.05 -36.74 -11.61
N GLY A 574 20.31 -35.71 -12.02
CA GLY A 574 18.88 -35.76 -12.32
C GLY A 574 17.97 -35.42 -11.15
N ASP A 575 18.50 -35.25 -9.96
CA ASP A 575 17.76 -34.82 -8.76
C ASP A 575 17.90 -33.32 -8.52
N THR A 576 16.82 -32.69 -8.06
CA THR A 576 16.80 -31.25 -7.79
C THR A 576 17.09 -30.99 -6.31
N TYR A 577 18.19 -30.32 -6.05
CA TYR A 577 18.61 -29.88 -4.71
C TYR A 577 18.40 -28.36 -4.56
N VAL A 578 17.91 -27.94 -3.40
CA VAL A 578 17.81 -26.51 -3.05
C VAL A 578 19.00 -26.12 -2.17
N LYS A 579 19.69 -25.07 -2.56
CA LYS A 579 20.87 -24.50 -1.87
C LYS A 579 20.63 -23.04 -1.52
N THR A 580 21.38 -22.51 -0.54
CA THR A 580 21.21 -21.16 0.02
C THR A 580 22.50 -20.35 -0.06
N ALA A 581 23.16 -20.34 -1.22
CA ALA A 581 24.37 -19.55 -1.42
C ALA A 581 24.15 -18.28 -2.27
N GLY A 582 22.92 -18.06 -2.75
CA GLY A 582 22.59 -16.91 -3.59
C GLY A 582 22.77 -15.58 -2.86
N ARG A 583 23.26 -14.58 -3.59
CA ARG A 583 23.42 -13.21 -3.10
C ARG A 583 22.94 -12.21 -4.13
N VAL A 584 22.21 -11.21 -3.65
CA VAL A 584 21.64 -10.12 -4.45
C VAL A 584 22.07 -8.79 -3.86
N ARG A 585 22.43 -7.82 -4.70
CA ARG A 585 22.74 -6.46 -4.31
C ARG A 585 21.89 -5.45 -5.08
N ALA A 586 21.38 -4.45 -4.36
CA ALA A 586 20.80 -3.24 -4.93
C ALA A 586 21.52 -2.01 -4.35
N ARG A 587 21.80 -1.03 -5.20
CA ARG A 587 22.35 0.25 -4.81
C ARG A 587 21.76 1.37 -5.67
N GLY A 588 21.65 2.55 -5.12
CA GLY A 588 21.00 3.61 -5.85
C GLY A 588 21.10 4.99 -5.22
N VAL A 589 20.46 5.91 -5.95
CA VAL A 589 20.26 7.30 -5.56
C VAL A 589 18.78 7.59 -5.68
N GLU A 590 18.22 8.27 -4.72
CA GLU A 590 16.82 8.68 -4.69
C GLU A 590 16.70 10.16 -4.35
N VAL A 591 15.77 10.83 -5.01
CA VAL A 591 15.39 12.22 -4.74
C VAL A 591 13.88 12.27 -4.74
N ASP A 592 13.30 12.79 -3.68
CA ASP A 592 11.86 13.03 -3.54
C ASP A 592 11.63 14.45 -3.06
N VAL A 593 10.67 15.15 -3.67
CA VAL A 593 10.27 16.52 -3.34
C VAL A 593 8.76 16.57 -3.29
N ALA A 594 8.17 17.13 -2.25
CA ALA A 594 6.72 17.29 -2.14
C ALA A 594 6.35 18.51 -1.30
N GLY A 595 5.30 19.22 -1.72
CA GLY A 595 4.77 20.35 -0.97
C GLY A 595 4.36 21.52 -1.84
N GLU A 596 4.30 22.69 -1.23
CA GLU A 596 3.87 23.96 -1.82
C GLU A 596 5.09 24.81 -2.19
N ILE A 597 5.15 25.26 -3.46
CA ILE A 597 6.16 26.18 -3.95
C ILE A 597 5.72 27.62 -3.66
N THR A 598 4.44 27.90 -3.84
CA THR A 598 3.71 29.10 -3.43
C THR A 598 2.36 28.70 -2.87
N ASP A 599 1.61 29.62 -2.30
CA ASP A 599 0.26 29.37 -1.78
C ASP A 599 -0.68 28.74 -2.83
N GLU A 600 -0.42 28.98 -4.14
CA GLU A 600 -1.23 28.45 -5.24
C GLU A 600 -0.59 27.26 -5.97
N LEU A 601 0.73 27.12 -5.92
CA LEU A 601 1.47 26.14 -6.72
C LEU A 601 2.07 25.05 -5.84
N SER A 602 1.56 23.83 -5.96
CA SER A 602 2.08 22.65 -5.30
C SER A 602 2.79 21.72 -6.29
N MET A 603 3.74 20.93 -5.81
CA MET A 603 4.40 19.89 -6.59
C MET A 603 4.61 18.61 -5.81
N ILE A 604 4.64 17.48 -6.54
CA ILE A 604 5.25 16.25 -6.08
C ILE A 604 6.15 15.72 -7.19
N ALA A 605 7.41 15.41 -6.84
CA ALA A 605 8.41 14.94 -7.80
C ALA A 605 9.26 13.85 -7.19
N SER A 606 9.63 12.88 -8.00
CA SER A 606 10.53 11.82 -7.60
C SER A 606 11.49 11.41 -8.71
N TYR A 607 12.70 11.04 -8.34
CA TYR A 607 13.65 10.39 -9.23
C TYR A 607 14.41 9.31 -8.47
N GLY A 608 14.49 8.10 -9.05
CA GLY A 608 15.23 6.98 -8.52
C GLY A 608 16.17 6.37 -9.56
N PHE A 609 17.44 6.17 -9.17
CA PHE A 609 18.36 5.30 -9.88
C PHE A 609 18.60 4.05 -9.04
N THR A 610 18.36 2.84 -9.61
CA THR A 610 18.52 1.56 -8.92
C THR A 610 19.29 0.58 -9.79
N ASP A 611 20.53 0.20 -9.37
CA ASP A 611 21.30 -0.90 -9.95
C ASP A 611 21.16 -2.14 -9.08
N ALA A 612 20.27 -3.06 -9.48
CA ALA A 612 19.95 -4.28 -8.73
C ALA A 612 20.32 -5.52 -9.55
N LYS A 613 21.18 -6.39 -8.96
CA LYS A 613 21.78 -7.56 -9.64
C LYS A 613 21.88 -8.77 -8.72
N VAL A 614 21.78 -9.93 -9.33
CA VAL A 614 22.23 -11.20 -8.74
C VAL A 614 23.75 -11.23 -8.76
N LEU A 615 24.37 -11.43 -7.60
CA LEU A 615 25.83 -11.53 -7.50
C LEU A 615 26.30 -12.98 -7.53
N ASP A 616 25.63 -13.84 -6.77
CA ASP A 616 25.99 -15.27 -6.65
C ASP A 616 24.74 -16.12 -6.92
N ASP A 617 24.79 -16.88 -7.98
CA ASP A 617 23.77 -17.84 -8.43
C ASP A 617 24.35 -18.63 -9.61
N PRO A 618 24.18 -19.96 -9.74
CA PRO A 618 24.73 -20.75 -10.83
C PRO A 618 24.27 -20.31 -12.23
N ASP A 619 23.00 -19.87 -12.35
CA ASP A 619 22.36 -19.59 -13.62
C ASP A 619 22.24 -18.09 -13.90
N TYR A 620 22.14 -17.26 -12.85
CA TYR A 620 21.74 -15.87 -12.97
C TYR A 620 22.76 -14.85 -12.49
N ALA A 621 24.01 -15.27 -12.11
CA ALA A 621 25.06 -14.33 -11.71
C ALA A 621 25.28 -13.23 -12.74
N GLY A 622 25.35 -11.98 -12.30
CA GLY A 622 25.49 -10.79 -13.12
C GLY A 622 24.20 -10.30 -13.81
N LYS A 623 23.09 -11.05 -13.72
CA LYS A 623 21.80 -10.65 -14.31
C LYS A 623 21.13 -9.56 -13.49
N GLN A 624 20.45 -8.64 -14.20
CA GLN A 624 19.60 -7.62 -13.59
C GLN A 624 18.34 -8.28 -13.02
N LEU A 625 17.88 -7.81 -11.86
CA LEU A 625 16.61 -8.28 -11.27
C LEU A 625 15.44 -7.90 -12.18
N VAL A 626 14.46 -8.81 -12.23
CA VAL A 626 13.24 -8.64 -13.03
C VAL A 626 12.42 -7.46 -12.54
N ASN A 627 11.79 -6.77 -13.47
CA ASN A 627 10.92 -5.61 -13.26
C ASN A 627 11.60 -4.39 -12.61
N VAL A 628 12.87 -4.45 -12.24
CA VAL A 628 13.60 -3.32 -11.68
C VAL A 628 14.08 -2.39 -12.79
N ALA A 629 13.51 -1.19 -12.85
CA ALA A 629 13.97 -0.15 -13.74
C ALA A 629 15.21 0.54 -13.14
N ARG A 630 16.25 0.79 -13.97
CA ARG A 630 17.39 1.57 -13.50
C ARG A 630 17.04 3.03 -13.20
N HIS A 631 16.08 3.57 -13.92
CA HIS A 631 15.62 4.95 -13.77
C HIS A 631 14.11 4.92 -13.64
N THR A 632 13.58 5.52 -12.58
CA THR A 632 12.15 5.79 -12.38
C THR A 632 12.01 7.27 -12.05
N GLY A 633 10.87 7.85 -12.35
CA GLY A 633 10.62 9.23 -11.95
C GLY A 633 9.21 9.67 -12.27
N SER A 634 8.78 10.66 -11.50
CA SER A 634 7.52 11.37 -11.67
C SER A 634 7.73 12.85 -11.37
N LEU A 635 6.90 13.66 -11.99
CA LEU A 635 6.82 15.09 -11.73
C LEU A 635 5.39 15.52 -11.96
N PHE A 636 4.74 16.08 -10.96
CA PHE A 636 3.37 16.54 -11.04
C PHE A 636 3.26 17.91 -10.38
N PHE A 637 2.65 18.87 -11.07
CA PHE A 637 2.34 20.21 -10.59
C PHE A 637 0.84 20.39 -10.48
N THR A 638 0.43 21.13 -9.48
CA THR A 638 -0.96 21.53 -9.25
C THR A 638 -1.01 23.01 -8.99
N TYR A 639 -1.92 23.72 -9.66
CA TYR A 639 -2.16 25.14 -9.48
C TYR A 639 -3.60 25.38 -9.04
N ASP A 640 -3.79 25.97 -7.87
CA ASP A 640 -5.09 26.42 -7.36
C ASP A 640 -5.26 27.90 -7.67
N PHE A 641 -6.17 28.21 -8.58
CA PHE A 641 -6.49 29.60 -8.92
C PHE A 641 -7.25 30.33 -7.82
N GLY A 642 -7.60 29.64 -6.73
CA GLY A 642 -8.43 30.19 -5.68
C GLY A 642 -9.82 30.56 -6.17
N GLU A 643 -10.38 31.62 -5.62
CA GLU A 643 -11.71 32.13 -5.97
C GLU A 643 -11.68 32.88 -7.31
N LEU A 644 -12.59 32.49 -8.21
CA LEU A 644 -12.72 33.11 -9.53
C LEU A 644 -13.74 34.22 -9.55
N GLY A 645 -13.28 35.47 -9.77
CA GLY A 645 -14.14 36.62 -10.10
C GLY A 645 -15.13 37.01 -9.01
N GLY A 646 -14.85 36.78 -7.72
CA GLY A 646 -15.71 37.14 -6.60
C GLY A 646 -17.01 36.34 -6.52
N SER A 647 -17.09 35.19 -7.19
CA SER A 647 -18.27 34.29 -7.21
C SER A 647 -18.22 33.23 -6.13
N GLY A 648 -17.11 33.10 -5.40
CA GLY A 648 -16.82 32.00 -4.51
C GLY A 648 -16.42 30.70 -5.20
N ASN A 649 -16.60 30.58 -6.53
CA ASN A 649 -16.22 29.37 -7.29
C ASN A 649 -14.71 29.24 -7.38
N ARG A 650 -14.21 28.01 -7.33
CA ARG A 650 -12.76 27.72 -7.36
C ARG A 650 -12.41 26.85 -8.55
N LEU A 651 -11.19 27.05 -9.07
CA LEU A 651 -10.61 26.22 -10.12
C LEU A 651 -9.23 25.73 -9.67
N LYS A 652 -9.02 24.43 -9.72
CA LYS A 652 -7.74 23.77 -9.49
C LYS A 652 -7.39 22.92 -10.70
N VAL A 653 -6.16 23.02 -11.19
CA VAL A 653 -5.68 22.23 -12.33
C VAL A 653 -4.33 21.59 -12.00
N GLY A 654 -4.04 20.47 -12.63
CA GLY A 654 -2.72 19.87 -12.47
C GLY A 654 -2.34 19.04 -13.68
N ALA A 655 -1.03 18.88 -13.87
CA ALA A 655 -0.48 18.04 -14.93
C ALA A 655 0.90 17.49 -14.52
N GLY A 656 1.24 16.34 -15.06
CA GLY A 656 2.52 15.72 -14.75
C GLY A 656 2.91 14.61 -15.71
N LEU A 657 4.11 14.11 -15.45
CA LEU A 657 4.75 13.02 -16.20
C LEU A 657 5.19 11.95 -15.21
N ARG A 658 5.05 10.69 -15.60
CA ARG A 658 5.63 9.55 -14.88
C ARG A 658 6.24 8.57 -15.85
N GLY A 659 7.32 7.89 -15.41
CA GLY A 659 8.01 7.00 -16.31
C GLY A 659 8.98 6.04 -15.61
N ALA A 660 9.33 5.00 -16.34
CA ALA A 660 10.31 4.01 -15.95
C ALA A 660 11.21 3.64 -17.12
N GLY A 661 12.49 3.43 -16.86
CA GLY A 661 13.47 2.96 -17.81
C GLY A 661 13.24 1.51 -18.24
N ARG A 662 14.12 1.03 -19.11
CA ARG A 662 14.16 -0.37 -19.55
C ARG A 662 14.40 -1.30 -18.36
N ARG A 663 13.70 -2.45 -18.29
CA ARG A 663 13.83 -3.43 -17.21
C ARG A 663 13.77 -4.87 -17.72
N ALA A 664 14.47 -5.78 -17.04
CA ALA A 664 14.48 -7.19 -17.40
C ALA A 664 13.08 -7.81 -17.29
N GLY A 665 12.67 -8.56 -18.29
CA GLY A 665 11.40 -9.26 -18.35
C GLY A 665 11.47 -10.71 -17.84
N MET A 666 12.68 -11.29 -17.77
CA MET A 666 12.90 -12.64 -17.22
C MET A 666 14.18 -12.70 -16.38
N ASN A 667 14.25 -13.68 -15.46
CA ASN A 667 15.40 -13.88 -14.57
C ASN A 667 16.72 -14.06 -15.34
N ASN A 668 16.70 -14.73 -16.49
CA ASN A 668 17.85 -14.89 -17.37
C ASN A 668 18.16 -13.68 -18.27
N ASN A 669 17.35 -12.60 -18.17
CA ASN A 669 17.42 -11.40 -19.00
C ASN A 669 17.28 -11.65 -20.52
N ALA A 670 16.53 -12.68 -20.91
CA ALA A 670 16.34 -13.04 -22.33
C ALA A 670 15.65 -11.94 -23.15
N TYR A 671 14.83 -11.10 -22.53
CA TYR A 671 14.25 -9.90 -23.12
C TYR A 671 14.09 -8.79 -22.08
N PHE A 672 13.79 -7.60 -22.57
CA PHE A 672 13.58 -6.43 -21.73
C PHE A 672 12.28 -5.72 -22.10
N LEU A 673 11.53 -5.33 -21.09
CA LEU A 673 10.41 -4.40 -21.25
C LEU A 673 10.97 -3.02 -21.61
N PRO A 674 10.47 -2.35 -22.67
CA PRO A 674 10.93 -1.02 -23.05
C PRO A 674 10.60 0.02 -21.99
N GLY A 675 11.42 1.07 -21.93
CA GLY A 675 11.14 2.24 -21.09
C GLY A 675 9.95 3.04 -21.62
N TYR A 676 9.31 3.79 -20.73
CA TYR A 676 8.18 4.65 -21.07
C TYR A 676 8.17 5.93 -20.26
N VAL A 677 7.49 6.94 -20.80
CA VAL A 677 7.02 8.13 -20.11
C VAL A 677 5.58 8.35 -20.56
N VAL A 678 4.67 8.61 -19.64
CA VAL A 678 3.27 8.96 -19.89
C VAL A 678 2.93 10.26 -19.17
N ALA A 679 1.94 10.96 -19.69
CA ALA A 679 1.48 12.25 -19.17
C ALA A 679 0.05 12.12 -18.64
N ASP A 680 -0.21 12.73 -17.51
CA ASP A 680 -1.50 12.75 -16.84
C ASP A 680 -1.87 14.21 -16.50
N ALA A 681 -3.17 14.54 -16.42
CA ALA A 681 -3.63 15.86 -16.03
C ALA A 681 -5.01 15.81 -15.35
N PHE A 682 -5.36 16.84 -14.61
CA PHE A 682 -6.71 17.04 -14.12
C PHE A 682 -7.14 18.50 -14.12
N ALA A 683 -8.46 18.70 -14.06
CA ALA A 683 -9.07 19.97 -13.75
C ALA A 683 -10.27 19.76 -12.83
N ALA A 684 -10.34 20.50 -11.74
CA ALA A 684 -11.43 20.47 -10.76
C ALA A 684 -12.04 21.87 -10.64
N TYR A 685 -13.34 21.94 -10.87
CA TYR A 685 -14.12 23.18 -10.71
C TYR A 685 -15.12 22.99 -9.58
N THR A 686 -15.04 23.85 -8.56
CA THR A 686 -15.96 23.85 -7.42
C THR A 686 -16.94 25.00 -7.55
N PHE A 687 -18.22 24.67 -7.66
CA PHE A 687 -19.32 25.59 -7.57
C PHE A 687 -19.62 25.91 -6.11
N GLN A 688 -19.49 27.15 -5.72
CA GLN A 688 -19.82 27.59 -4.36
C GLN A 688 -21.34 27.77 -4.25
N MET A 689 -21.96 26.80 -3.67
CA MET A 689 -23.38 26.75 -3.32
C MET A 689 -23.53 26.55 -1.83
N GLU A 690 -24.73 26.47 -1.27
CA GLU A 690 -24.97 26.10 0.15
C GLU A 690 -24.21 24.85 0.54
N ARG A 691 -24.14 23.89 -0.38
CA ARG A 691 -23.25 22.71 -0.32
C ARG A 691 -22.37 22.73 -1.57
N PRO A 692 -21.04 22.86 -1.41
CA PRO A 692 -20.14 22.96 -2.55
C PRO A 692 -20.19 21.71 -3.44
N LEU A 693 -20.40 21.92 -4.75
CA LEU A 693 -20.33 20.87 -5.77
C LEU A 693 -19.02 20.98 -6.53
N THR A 694 -18.22 19.93 -6.48
CA THR A 694 -16.97 19.83 -7.28
C THR A 694 -17.18 18.91 -8.47
N LEU A 695 -16.84 19.38 -9.67
CA LEU A 695 -16.67 18.56 -10.87
C LEU A 695 -15.20 18.46 -11.20
N GLN A 696 -14.65 17.23 -11.17
CA GLN A 696 -13.24 16.97 -11.47
C GLN A 696 -13.11 16.00 -12.65
N LEU A 697 -12.32 16.38 -13.64
CA LEU A 697 -11.96 15.55 -14.79
C LEU A 697 -10.48 15.16 -14.67
N ASN A 698 -10.21 13.86 -14.58
CA ASN A 698 -8.85 13.31 -14.63
C ASN A 698 -8.61 12.64 -15.97
N LEU A 699 -7.47 12.93 -16.59
CA LEU A 699 -7.01 12.36 -17.85
C LEU A 699 -5.70 11.62 -17.58
N LYS A 700 -5.64 10.31 -17.86
CA LYS A 700 -4.42 9.50 -17.71
C LYS A 700 -3.92 9.06 -19.09
N ASN A 701 -2.58 8.96 -19.23
CA ASN A 701 -1.91 8.59 -20.48
C ASN A 701 -2.44 9.39 -21.68
N ILE A 702 -2.40 10.72 -21.59
CA ILE A 702 -3.02 11.67 -22.54
C ILE A 702 -2.62 11.41 -23.99
N PHE A 703 -1.37 10.97 -24.22
CA PHE A 703 -0.86 10.68 -25.55
C PHE A 703 -1.14 9.26 -26.03
N ASN A 704 -1.96 8.49 -25.30
CA ASN A 704 -2.37 7.13 -25.62
C ASN A 704 -1.19 6.19 -25.97
N LYS A 705 -0.10 6.28 -25.21
CA LYS A 705 1.09 5.47 -25.42
C LYS A 705 0.86 4.04 -24.98
N THR A 706 1.19 3.07 -25.83
CA THR A 706 1.28 1.66 -25.43
C THR A 706 2.59 1.45 -24.65
N TYR A 707 2.49 0.93 -23.43
CA TYR A 707 3.63 0.65 -22.56
C TYR A 707 3.37 -0.61 -21.73
N TYR A 708 4.43 -1.13 -21.11
CA TYR A 708 4.36 -2.36 -20.33
C TYR A 708 4.83 -2.05 -18.91
N THR A 709 4.06 -2.44 -17.91
CA THR A 709 4.34 -2.12 -16.49
C THR A 709 5.28 -3.14 -15.87
N SER A 710 5.04 -4.44 -16.11
CA SER A 710 5.76 -5.53 -15.46
C SER A 710 5.65 -6.84 -16.23
N SER A 711 6.45 -7.82 -15.83
CA SER A 711 6.38 -9.21 -16.30
C SER A 711 6.17 -10.15 -15.11
N ILE A 712 5.80 -11.41 -15.37
CA ILE A 712 5.76 -12.48 -14.37
C ILE A 712 7.18 -12.92 -13.94
N GLY A 713 8.20 -12.62 -14.75
CA GLY A 713 9.61 -12.89 -14.46
C GLY A 713 10.11 -14.29 -14.79
N THR A 714 9.27 -15.30 -14.73
CA THR A 714 9.64 -16.70 -14.99
C THR A 714 9.38 -17.14 -16.42
N THR A 715 8.59 -16.37 -17.19
CA THR A 715 8.21 -16.67 -18.56
C THR A 715 7.97 -15.38 -19.35
N ASN A 716 8.11 -15.47 -20.68
CA ASN A 716 7.77 -14.39 -21.60
C ASN A 716 6.26 -14.29 -21.93
N LEU A 717 5.43 -15.14 -21.35
CA LEU A 717 4.02 -15.30 -21.69
C LEU A 717 3.05 -14.46 -20.83
N GLY A 718 3.59 -13.66 -19.91
CA GLY A 718 2.78 -12.85 -19.00
C GLY A 718 3.43 -11.50 -18.74
N ASN A 719 3.08 -10.49 -19.56
CA ASN A 719 3.61 -9.14 -19.44
C ASN A 719 2.43 -8.16 -19.38
N GLN A 720 2.32 -7.44 -18.28
CA GLN A 720 1.23 -6.52 -18.05
C GLN A 720 1.37 -5.27 -18.93
N ILE A 721 0.30 -4.94 -19.62
CA ILE A 721 0.22 -3.75 -20.47
C ILE A 721 -0.37 -2.63 -19.60
N GLY A 722 0.23 -1.45 -19.67
CA GLY A 722 -0.31 -0.26 -19.02
C GLY A 722 -1.59 0.23 -19.69
N GLU A 723 -2.45 0.88 -18.93
CA GLU A 723 -3.72 1.40 -19.42
C GLU A 723 -3.51 2.41 -20.56
N PRO A 724 -4.33 2.37 -21.62
CA PRO A 724 -4.32 3.37 -22.68
C PRO A 724 -4.83 4.72 -22.14
N PHE A 725 -5.04 5.69 -23.03
CA PHE A 725 -5.74 6.92 -22.66
C PHE A 725 -7.04 6.60 -21.92
N SER A 726 -7.22 7.23 -20.76
CA SER A 726 -8.46 7.14 -19.99
C SER A 726 -8.87 8.51 -19.44
N ALA A 727 -10.17 8.69 -19.28
CA ALA A 727 -10.77 9.85 -18.64
C ALA A 727 -11.74 9.40 -17.55
N VAL A 728 -11.69 10.05 -16.40
CA VAL A 728 -12.62 9.84 -15.29
C VAL A 728 -13.21 11.19 -14.90
N LEU A 729 -14.53 11.32 -14.97
CA LEU A 729 -15.25 12.46 -14.44
C LEU A 729 -15.79 12.12 -13.05
N THR A 730 -15.50 12.96 -12.07
CA THR A 730 -16.02 12.85 -10.70
C THR A 730 -16.90 14.04 -10.40
N ALA A 731 -18.07 13.80 -9.82
CA ALA A 731 -18.90 14.81 -9.19
C ALA A 731 -18.96 14.52 -7.69
N SER A 732 -18.65 15.48 -6.83
CA SER A 732 -18.73 15.35 -5.38
C SER A 732 -19.38 16.53 -4.71
N VAL A 733 -20.13 16.27 -3.64
CA VAL A 733 -20.77 17.28 -2.79
C VAL A 733 -20.26 17.09 -1.37
N LYS A 734 -19.76 18.16 -0.77
CA LYS A 734 -19.33 18.21 0.63
C LYS A 734 -20.41 18.80 1.54
N PHE A 735 -20.44 18.36 2.80
CA PHE A 735 -21.40 18.75 3.82
C PHE A 735 -20.71 19.30 5.05
#